data_97878a5dfc709656e8d146a9ddc1a261
#
_entry.id   97878a5dfc709656e8d146a9ddc1a261
#
_cell.length_a   1.000
_cell.length_b   1.000
_cell.length_c   1.000
_cell.angle_alpha   90.00
_cell.angle_beta   90.00
_cell.angle_gamma   90.00
#
_symmetry.space_group_name_H-M   'P 1'
#
loop_
_entity.id
_entity.type
_entity.pdbx_description
1 polymer ?
#
loop_
_entity_poly.entity_id
_entity_poly.type
_entity_poly.pdbx_seq_one_letter_code
_entity_poly.pdbx_strand_id
1 'polypeptide(L)'
;MPTKLVQLTVIFTALLLFAAAGYAQNPAVNISIDANANQRPINPNVYGVAHATTAQLNDLNSPLNRNGGNNTSRYNWQLNADNRGNDWYYESIGDSSSVAGERGDTFIFNAKAANAQAMLTFPMVGWVAKLGSNRNKLASFSINKYGAQTGTDWQWFPDAGNGILTSGQFVTGNDPNDANVTSDSTFQQAWAQHLITRWGSNANGGLRYYILDNEPSIWHSTHRDVHPTGATMDEIKSKMIDYATKLRSVDSTALIVGPEEWGWSGYFYSGYDQQYGSQHGWSFLPDRNNHGGADYLPWLLDQMHQNNLATGVRLLDVFTVHYYPQGGEFSNDTSSSMQLRRNRSTRSLWDPNYVDETWINDRVKLIPRLKGWISTYYPGTSIGITEYNWGAEGHINGATTQADIYGIFGREGLDMAARWTTPDASTPTYKAMKMYRNYDGNKSAFGDTSVSTTVPNPDNVSAFSAKRSSDGALTVMVISKYLSGSTPATINLANFTNAGTAQVWQLTSTNTITRLSDISFSGSTVNVTLPQQSITLLVIPAGNGNQPPVAAINATPTTGLAPLTVSFNGSNSTDADGTIASYAWDFGDSTNATGVTTSHTYNTSGSYTARLTVTDDDGAVSSATVVISVTAPVPAAPSSLTASATSSSQVNLAWTDNASNEDGFKIERCSGTNCSNFTQVATVSANVRSYSNTGLSKNTVYTYRVRSYNSFGNSGYSNTAAARTLRK
;
A
#
# COMPACT_ATOMS: atom_id res chain seq x y z
N MET A 1 -28.60 90.94 49.66
CA MET A 1 -27.13 90.82 49.53
C MET A 1 -26.88 89.35 49.15
N PRO A 2 -26.26 89.05 47.99
CA PRO A 2 -26.24 87.70 47.48
C PRO A 2 -25.01 86.93 47.91
N THR A 3 -25.26 85.67 48.34
CA THR A 3 -24.28 84.67 48.63
C THR A 3 -23.78 84.00 47.36
N LYS A 4 -22.46 83.98 47.13
CA LYS A 4 -21.82 83.33 46.03
C LYS A 4 -21.70 81.84 46.25
N LEU A 5 -22.24 81.04 45.31
CA LEU A 5 -22.09 79.61 45.26
C LEU A 5 -20.77 79.32 44.52
N VAL A 6 -19.87 78.60 45.14
CA VAL A 6 -18.63 78.09 44.49
C VAL A 6 -18.93 76.66 44.02
N GLN A 7 -18.94 76.47 42.70
CA GLN A 7 -18.99 75.16 42.08
C GLN A 7 -17.59 74.51 42.10
N LEU A 8 -17.47 73.39 42.76
CA LEU A 8 -16.27 72.52 42.72
C LEU A 8 -16.45 71.49 41.64
N THR A 9 -15.70 71.62 40.55
CA THR A 9 -15.70 70.62 39.43
C THR A 9 -14.73 69.57 39.83
N VAL A 10 -15.23 68.34 40.09
CA VAL A 10 -14.43 67.14 40.30
C VAL A 10 -14.24 66.49 38.93
N ILE A 11 -13.00 66.46 38.38
CA ILE A 11 -12.62 65.73 37.20
C ILE A 11 -12.35 64.29 37.63
N PHE A 12 -13.24 63.36 37.23
CA PHE A 12 -13.00 61.92 37.28
C PHE A 12 -12.17 61.51 36.11
N THR A 13 -10.87 61.21 36.25
CA THR A 13 -10.04 60.58 35.29
C THR A 13 -10.27 59.08 35.40
N ALA A 14 -11.07 58.51 34.52
CA ALA A 14 -11.22 57.07 34.40
C ALA A 14 -9.94 56.50 33.79
N LEU A 15 -9.11 55.84 34.57
CA LEU A 15 -8.02 54.99 34.08
C LEU A 15 -8.68 53.70 33.53
N LEU A 16 -8.77 53.58 32.22
CA LEU A 16 -9.05 52.32 31.53
C LEU A 16 -7.81 51.41 31.64
N LEU A 17 -7.80 50.55 32.63
CA LEU A 17 -6.93 49.39 32.67
C LEU A 17 -7.39 48.42 31.57
N PHE A 18 -6.74 48.45 30.44
CA PHE A 18 -6.76 47.31 29.53
C PHE A 18 -6.04 46.14 30.22
N ALA A 19 -6.79 45.27 30.87
CA ALA A 19 -6.29 43.96 31.21
C ALA A 19 -6.02 43.25 29.88
N ALA A 20 -4.77 43.25 29.42
CA ALA A 20 -4.34 42.29 28.44
C ALA A 20 -4.68 40.91 29.02
N ALA A 21 -5.64 40.24 28.42
CA ALA A 21 -5.89 38.84 28.74
C ALA A 21 -4.60 38.09 28.42
N GLY A 22 -3.75 37.95 29.44
CA GLY A 22 -2.58 37.09 29.35
C GLY A 22 -3.09 35.70 29.11
N TYR A 23 -2.93 35.21 27.87
CA TYR A 23 -3.16 33.79 27.59
C TYR A 23 -2.31 32.98 28.56
N ALA A 24 -2.95 32.04 29.27
CA ALA A 24 -2.23 31.17 30.19
C ALA A 24 -1.07 30.50 29.46
N GLN A 25 0.13 30.70 29.99
CA GLN A 25 1.35 30.08 29.42
C GLN A 25 1.55 28.72 30.07
N ASN A 26 1.71 27.70 29.27
CA ASN A 26 2.06 26.36 29.74
C ASN A 26 3.51 26.32 30.24
N PRO A 27 3.91 25.33 31.04
CA PRO A 27 5.31 25.11 31.39
C PRO A 27 6.22 25.05 30.21
N ALA A 28 7.39 25.66 30.26
CA ALA A 28 8.38 25.59 29.21
C ALA A 28 8.88 24.16 29.02
N VAL A 29 9.11 23.79 27.77
CA VAL A 29 9.53 22.43 27.38
C VAL A 29 10.92 22.47 26.76
N ASN A 30 11.83 21.63 27.27
CA ASN A 30 13.14 21.39 26.67
C ASN A 30 13.07 20.15 25.79
N ILE A 31 13.44 20.31 24.52
CA ILE A 31 13.54 19.25 23.53
C ILE A 31 15.01 19.04 23.22
N SER A 32 15.52 17.84 23.40
CA SER A 32 16.93 17.53 23.09
C SER A 32 17.00 16.63 21.87
N ILE A 33 17.82 17.03 20.90
CA ILE A 33 18.03 16.33 19.62
C ILE A 33 19.52 16.02 19.50
N ASP A 34 19.86 14.76 19.23
CA ASP A 34 21.21 14.35 18.82
C ASP A 34 21.16 13.77 17.42
N ALA A 35 21.69 14.52 16.47
CA ALA A 35 21.62 14.19 15.06
C ALA A 35 22.46 12.97 14.67
N ASN A 36 23.36 12.49 15.52
CA ASN A 36 24.20 11.32 15.26
C ASN A 36 23.81 10.09 16.10
N ALA A 37 22.88 10.24 17.04
CA ALA A 37 22.43 9.15 17.89
C ALA A 37 21.14 8.50 17.34
N ASN A 38 21.03 7.18 17.51
CA ASN A 38 19.85 6.37 17.16
C ASN A 38 19.38 6.57 15.71
N GLN A 39 20.29 6.79 14.79
CA GLN A 39 19.96 6.96 13.38
C GLN A 39 19.27 5.72 12.83
N ARG A 40 18.13 5.94 12.17
CA ARG A 40 17.32 4.88 11.58
C ARG A 40 16.65 5.39 10.30
N PRO A 41 16.76 4.68 9.18
CA PRO A 41 15.99 5.00 7.98
C PRO A 41 14.49 4.97 8.27
N ILE A 42 13.76 5.97 7.78
CA ILE A 42 12.30 6.01 7.80
C ILE A 42 11.80 5.40 6.50
N ASN A 43 11.17 4.23 6.57
CA ASN A 43 10.57 3.65 5.37
C ASN A 43 9.40 4.56 4.90
N PRO A 44 9.42 5.07 3.66
CA PRO A 44 8.35 5.95 3.18
C PRO A 44 6.97 5.29 3.22
N ASN A 45 6.88 3.97 3.15
CA ASN A 45 5.60 3.24 3.19
C ASN A 45 4.84 3.37 4.53
N VAL A 46 5.44 3.97 5.58
CA VAL A 46 4.70 4.30 6.81
C VAL A 46 3.71 5.45 6.63
N TYR A 47 3.79 6.18 5.52
CA TYR A 47 2.88 7.26 5.15
C TYR A 47 1.78 6.80 4.18
N GLY A 48 1.49 5.51 4.14
CA GLY A 48 0.45 4.93 3.30
C GLY A 48 -0.96 5.28 3.76
N VAL A 49 -1.89 5.11 2.83
CA VAL A 49 -3.32 5.37 3.00
C VAL A 49 -4.14 4.23 2.39
N ALA A 50 -5.43 4.17 2.72
CA ALA A 50 -6.38 3.25 2.10
C ALA A 50 -7.41 4.01 1.27
N HIS A 51 -7.74 3.46 0.08
CA HIS A 51 -8.78 3.96 -0.81
C HIS A 51 -8.64 5.42 -1.26
N ALA A 52 -7.41 5.92 -1.35
CA ALA A 52 -7.16 7.27 -1.85
C ALA A 52 -7.39 7.37 -3.36
N THR A 53 -7.91 8.51 -3.80
CA THR A 53 -7.93 8.89 -5.20
C THR A 53 -6.52 9.28 -5.69
N THR A 54 -6.30 9.25 -7.00
CA THR A 54 -5.03 9.73 -7.61
C THR A 54 -4.70 11.17 -7.19
N ALA A 55 -5.70 12.05 -7.09
CA ALA A 55 -5.50 13.42 -6.64
C ALA A 55 -5.00 13.50 -5.19
N GLN A 56 -5.61 12.72 -4.29
CA GLN A 56 -5.19 12.63 -2.89
C GLN A 56 -3.79 12.03 -2.74
N LEU A 57 -3.47 10.96 -3.48
CA LEU A 57 -2.13 10.36 -3.47
C LEU A 57 -1.05 11.37 -3.91
N ASN A 58 -1.33 12.13 -4.97
CA ASN A 58 -0.42 13.16 -5.45
C ASN A 58 -0.26 14.31 -4.46
N ASP A 59 -1.37 14.79 -3.88
CA ASP A 59 -1.36 15.91 -2.93
C ASP A 59 -0.72 15.53 -1.59
N LEU A 60 -0.98 14.32 -1.09
CA LEU A 60 -0.30 13.78 0.09
C LEU A 60 1.13 13.33 -0.19
N ASN A 61 1.53 13.20 -1.45
CA ASN A 61 2.77 12.52 -1.85
C ASN A 61 2.90 11.15 -1.14
N SER A 62 1.78 10.42 -1.08
CA SER A 62 1.70 9.13 -0.41
C SER A 62 2.29 8.03 -1.29
N PRO A 63 3.22 7.21 -0.77
CA PRO A 63 3.89 6.17 -1.56
C PRO A 63 3.08 4.89 -1.69
N LEU A 64 1.98 4.73 -0.92
CA LEU A 64 1.26 3.48 -0.79
C LEU A 64 -0.24 3.71 -0.71
N ASN A 65 -1.01 2.93 -1.47
CA ASN A 65 -2.48 2.90 -1.42
C ASN A 65 -2.95 1.46 -1.21
N ARG A 66 -3.74 1.22 -0.15
CA ARG A 66 -4.27 -0.10 0.19
C ARG A 66 -5.73 -0.23 -0.25
N ASN A 67 -6.03 -1.32 -0.94
CA ASN A 67 -7.39 -1.81 -1.16
C ASN A 67 -7.64 -2.99 -0.22
N GLY A 68 -8.40 -2.75 0.83
CA GLY A 68 -8.68 -3.71 1.90
C GLY A 68 -10.09 -3.49 2.48
N GLY A 69 -10.34 -4.08 3.65
CA GLY A 69 -11.64 -4.07 4.34
C GLY A 69 -12.49 -5.27 4.02
N ASN A 70 -13.57 -5.49 4.79
CA ASN A 70 -14.37 -6.71 4.78
C ASN A 70 -14.92 -7.10 3.40
N ASN A 71 -15.36 -6.15 2.59
CA ASN A 71 -15.90 -6.43 1.26
C ASN A 71 -14.83 -6.98 0.30
N THR A 72 -13.54 -6.71 0.53
CA THR A 72 -12.47 -7.24 -0.31
C THR A 72 -12.25 -8.75 -0.09
N SER A 73 -12.55 -9.28 1.09
CA SER A 73 -12.57 -10.73 1.39
C SER A 73 -13.59 -11.52 0.57
N ARG A 74 -14.49 -10.83 -0.10
CA ARG A 74 -15.61 -11.41 -0.86
C ARG A 74 -15.62 -10.95 -2.32
N TYR A 75 -14.51 -10.37 -2.82
CA TYR A 75 -14.43 -9.86 -4.18
C TYR A 75 -14.34 -10.99 -5.21
N ASN A 76 -15.32 -11.04 -6.09
CA ASN A 76 -15.34 -11.89 -7.28
C ASN A 76 -14.77 -11.10 -8.47
N TRP A 77 -13.51 -11.33 -8.79
CA TRP A 77 -12.83 -10.61 -9.86
C TRP A 77 -13.43 -10.89 -11.26
N GLN A 78 -13.98 -12.10 -11.49
CA GLN A 78 -14.59 -12.45 -12.77
C GLN A 78 -15.89 -11.70 -13.02
N LEU A 79 -16.66 -11.48 -11.97
CA LEU A 79 -17.92 -10.72 -12.02
C LEU A 79 -17.73 -9.23 -11.76
N ASN A 80 -16.56 -8.81 -11.31
CA ASN A 80 -16.32 -7.46 -10.79
C ASN A 80 -17.42 -7.05 -9.80
N ALA A 81 -17.52 -7.82 -8.71
CA ALA A 81 -18.56 -7.71 -7.69
C ALA A 81 -18.04 -8.10 -6.32
N ASP A 82 -18.60 -7.59 -5.25
CA ASP A 82 -18.31 -8.05 -3.89
C ASP A 82 -19.57 -8.33 -3.09
N ASN A 83 -19.41 -9.14 -2.02
CA ASN A 83 -20.41 -9.22 -0.97
C ASN A 83 -19.97 -8.34 0.20
N ARG A 84 -20.86 -7.50 0.69
CA ARG A 84 -20.57 -6.49 1.70
C ARG A 84 -20.44 -7.05 3.12
N GLY A 85 -20.72 -8.35 3.33
CA GLY A 85 -20.70 -8.96 4.65
C GLY A 85 -21.58 -8.19 5.65
N ASN A 86 -21.15 -8.16 6.90
CA ASN A 86 -21.86 -7.45 7.97
C ASN A 86 -21.87 -5.92 7.80
N ASP A 87 -21.01 -5.35 6.96
CA ASP A 87 -20.93 -3.90 6.77
C ASP A 87 -22.15 -3.36 6.04
N TRP A 88 -22.81 -4.19 5.18
CA TRP A 88 -24.02 -3.79 4.49
C TRP A 88 -24.91 -5.01 4.12
N TYR A 89 -25.69 -5.47 5.08
CA TYR A 89 -26.78 -6.46 4.93
C TYR A 89 -26.42 -7.72 4.15
N TYR A 90 -25.14 -8.11 4.11
CA TYR A 90 -24.62 -9.29 3.39
C TYR A 90 -25.08 -9.35 1.91
N GLU A 91 -25.13 -8.19 1.29
CA GLU A 91 -25.50 -8.06 -0.12
C GLU A 91 -24.32 -8.34 -1.04
N SER A 92 -24.56 -9.11 -2.07
CA SER A 92 -23.66 -9.21 -3.23
C SER A 92 -24.05 -8.16 -4.26
N ILE A 93 -23.10 -7.25 -4.54
CA ILE A 93 -23.31 -6.06 -5.37
C ILE A 93 -22.26 -6.03 -6.47
N GLY A 94 -22.72 -5.87 -7.72
CA GLY A 94 -21.81 -5.65 -8.86
C GLY A 94 -21.30 -4.21 -8.89
N ASP A 95 -20.04 -4.03 -9.27
CA ASP A 95 -19.54 -2.71 -9.66
C ASP A 95 -20.27 -2.21 -10.92
N SER A 96 -20.13 -0.93 -11.24
CA SER A 96 -20.73 -0.32 -12.42
C SER A 96 -20.26 -0.97 -13.73
N SER A 97 -19.02 -1.44 -13.76
CA SER A 97 -18.45 -2.20 -14.87
C SER A 97 -18.61 -3.70 -14.66
N SER A 98 -18.88 -4.41 -15.76
CA SER A 98 -18.91 -5.88 -15.80
C SER A 98 -17.59 -6.52 -16.26
N VAL A 99 -16.57 -5.71 -16.50
CA VAL A 99 -15.25 -6.19 -16.96
C VAL A 99 -14.56 -6.91 -15.82
N ALA A 100 -14.14 -8.14 -16.09
CA ALA A 100 -13.45 -8.95 -15.09
C ALA A 100 -12.15 -8.26 -14.61
N GLY A 101 -11.99 -8.18 -13.29
CA GLY A 101 -10.79 -7.62 -12.64
C GLY A 101 -10.68 -6.09 -12.65
N GLU A 102 -11.63 -5.37 -13.25
CA GLU A 102 -11.48 -3.92 -13.48
C GLU A 102 -11.29 -3.11 -12.20
N ARG A 103 -11.91 -3.49 -11.07
CA ARG A 103 -11.68 -2.81 -9.79
C ARG A 103 -10.19 -2.81 -9.42
N GLY A 104 -9.56 -3.99 -9.48
CA GLY A 104 -8.13 -4.14 -9.21
C GLY A 104 -7.26 -3.39 -10.23
N ASP A 105 -7.61 -3.51 -11.51
CA ASP A 105 -6.92 -2.82 -12.61
C ASP A 105 -6.97 -1.30 -12.46
N THR A 106 -8.14 -0.75 -12.19
CA THR A 106 -8.34 0.70 -11.97
C THR A 106 -7.60 1.17 -10.72
N PHE A 107 -7.60 0.37 -9.64
CA PHE A 107 -6.89 0.71 -8.42
C PHE A 107 -5.37 0.78 -8.65
N ILE A 108 -4.80 -0.20 -9.35
CA ILE A 108 -3.37 -0.20 -9.73
C ILE A 108 -3.06 0.99 -10.63
N PHE A 109 -3.89 1.23 -11.65
CA PHE A 109 -3.71 2.37 -12.57
C PHE A 109 -3.66 3.69 -11.80
N ASN A 110 -4.62 3.92 -10.91
CA ASN A 110 -4.72 5.15 -10.12
C ASN A 110 -3.53 5.35 -9.18
N ALA A 111 -3.06 4.29 -8.54
CA ALA A 111 -1.88 4.34 -7.68
C ALA A 111 -0.62 4.67 -8.50
N LYS A 112 -0.40 3.96 -9.61
CA LYS A 112 0.75 4.18 -10.50
C LYS A 112 0.76 5.59 -11.10
N ALA A 113 -0.40 6.15 -11.46
CA ALA A 113 -0.53 7.50 -11.96
C ALA A 113 -0.08 8.57 -10.95
N ALA A 114 -0.03 8.23 -9.66
CA ALA A 114 0.47 9.10 -8.59
C ALA A 114 1.87 8.69 -8.07
N ASN A 115 2.58 7.80 -8.76
CA ASN A 115 3.83 7.17 -8.29
C ASN A 115 3.70 6.46 -6.93
N ALA A 116 2.51 5.99 -6.59
CA ALA A 116 2.23 5.20 -5.40
C ALA A 116 2.19 3.71 -5.76
N GLN A 117 2.51 2.88 -4.78
CA GLN A 117 2.36 1.42 -4.88
C GLN A 117 0.96 1.02 -4.45
N ALA A 118 0.37 0.06 -5.17
CA ALA A 118 -0.90 -0.54 -4.81
C ALA A 118 -0.68 -1.77 -3.91
N MET A 119 -1.61 -1.96 -2.97
CA MET A 119 -1.77 -3.20 -2.21
C MET A 119 -3.17 -3.74 -2.50
N LEU A 120 -3.31 -5.00 -2.90
CA LEU A 120 -4.60 -5.64 -3.19
C LEU A 120 -4.82 -6.86 -2.32
N THR A 121 -6.05 -6.98 -1.79
CA THR A 121 -6.49 -8.13 -0.99
C THR A 121 -6.95 -9.28 -1.87
N PHE A 122 -6.41 -10.46 -1.64
CA PHE A 122 -6.79 -11.72 -2.27
C PHE A 122 -7.65 -12.53 -1.29
N PRO A 123 -8.94 -12.72 -1.58
CA PRO A 123 -9.88 -13.44 -0.70
C PRO A 123 -9.43 -14.86 -0.34
N MET A 124 -9.43 -15.20 0.96
CA MET A 124 -9.15 -16.56 1.45
C MET A 124 -10.33 -17.18 2.20
N VAL A 125 -11.41 -16.42 2.48
CA VAL A 125 -12.55 -16.94 3.27
C VAL A 125 -13.21 -18.15 2.63
N GLY A 126 -13.01 -18.38 1.33
CA GLY A 126 -13.52 -19.55 0.60
C GLY A 126 -14.78 -19.29 -0.22
N TRP A 127 -15.30 -18.06 -0.18
CA TRP A 127 -16.51 -17.65 -0.87
C TRP A 127 -16.37 -16.24 -1.42
N VAL A 128 -16.87 -15.98 -2.62
CA VAL A 128 -16.91 -14.67 -3.24
C VAL A 128 -18.32 -14.36 -3.77
N ALA A 129 -18.60 -13.11 -4.05
CA ALA A 129 -19.90 -12.65 -4.50
C ALA A 129 -20.43 -13.39 -5.73
N LYS A 130 -21.74 -13.64 -5.73
CA LYS A 130 -22.53 -14.08 -6.88
C LYS A 130 -23.52 -12.97 -7.24
N LEU A 131 -23.86 -12.84 -8.50
CA LEU A 131 -24.91 -11.94 -8.95
C LEU A 131 -26.06 -12.72 -9.58
N GLY A 132 -27.25 -12.18 -9.47
CA GLY A 132 -28.44 -12.68 -10.17
C GLY A 132 -28.39 -12.40 -11.66
N SER A 133 -29.46 -12.79 -12.37
CA SER A 133 -29.63 -12.45 -13.78
C SER A 133 -29.54 -10.95 -14.00
N ASN A 134 -28.92 -10.52 -15.11
CA ASN A 134 -28.68 -9.11 -15.43
C ASN A 134 -27.86 -8.36 -14.35
N ARG A 135 -26.99 -9.07 -13.62
CA ARG A 135 -26.17 -8.53 -12.53
C ARG A 135 -26.96 -7.97 -11.35
N ASN A 136 -28.21 -8.44 -11.16
CA ASN A 136 -29.01 -8.02 -10.01
C ASN A 136 -28.32 -8.40 -8.69
N LYS A 137 -28.51 -7.56 -7.69
CA LYS A 137 -28.06 -7.83 -6.31
C LYS A 137 -28.68 -9.13 -5.79
N LEU A 138 -27.95 -9.80 -4.90
CA LEU A 138 -28.41 -10.95 -4.13
C LEU A 138 -28.12 -10.72 -2.65
N ALA A 139 -28.94 -11.27 -1.78
CA ALA A 139 -28.79 -11.18 -0.33
C ALA A 139 -28.54 -12.57 0.28
N SER A 140 -27.52 -12.71 1.11
CA SER A 140 -27.26 -13.95 1.85
C SER A 140 -28.32 -14.24 2.90
N PHE A 141 -29.00 -13.21 3.42
CA PHE A 141 -30.07 -13.31 4.40
C PHE A 141 -31.37 -12.67 3.87
N SER A 142 -31.91 -13.23 2.77
CA SER A 142 -33.14 -12.78 2.18
C SER A 142 -34.30 -12.83 3.19
N ILE A 143 -35.04 -11.73 3.34
CA ILE A 143 -36.21 -11.64 4.20
C ILE A 143 -37.30 -12.61 3.73
N ASN A 144 -37.48 -12.70 2.41
CA ASN A 144 -38.47 -13.60 1.81
C ASN A 144 -38.16 -15.07 2.10
N LYS A 145 -36.90 -15.45 2.18
CA LYS A 145 -36.47 -16.84 2.43
C LYS A 145 -36.31 -17.18 3.90
N TYR A 146 -35.78 -16.28 4.71
CA TYR A 146 -35.40 -16.55 6.08
C TYR A 146 -36.26 -15.87 7.13
N GLY A 147 -37.28 -15.10 6.71
CA GLY A 147 -38.21 -14.41 7.59
C GLY A 147 -37.76 -13.02 8.00
N ALA A 148 -38.63 -12.37 8.79
CA ALA A 148 -38.40 -10.98 9.23
C ALA A 148 -37.20 -10.85 10.15
N GLN A 149 -36.38 -9.82 9.91
CA GLN A 149 -35.12 -9.55 10.60
C GLN A 149 -35.16 -8.16 11.25
N THR A 150 -34.26 -7.94 12.20
CA THR A 150 -34.19 -6.68 12.98
C THR A 150 -33.68 -5.49 12.18
N GLY A 151 -32.98 -5.73 11.06
CA GLY A 151 -32.48 -4.70 10.15
C GLY A 151 -32.56 -5.18 8.71
N THR A 152 -32.91 -4.25 7.80
CA THR A 152 -33.03 -4.51 6.36
C THR A 152 -32.51 -3.31 5.57
N ASP A 153 -32.04 -3.52 4.35
CA ASP A 153 -31.77 -2.43 3.41
C ASP A 153 -33.08 -1.93 2.79
N TRP A 154 -33.93 -1.33 3.62
CA TRP A 154 -35.27 -0.87 3.26
C TRP A 154 -35.31 0.09 2.06
N GLN A 155 -34.20 0.77 1.79
CA GLN A 155 -34.15 1.83 0.78
C GLN A 155 -33.76 1.32 -0.61
N TRP A 156 -32.78 0.40 -0.71
CA TRP A 156 -32.21 0.01 -2.00
C TRP A 156 -32.37 -1.48 -2.34
N PHE A 157 -32.56 -2.32 -1.32
CA PHE A 157 -32.81 -3.76 -1.52
C PHE A 157 -33.58 -4.36 -0.34
N PRO A 158 -34.91 -4.12 -0.22
CA PRO A 158 -35.70 -4.48 0.95
C PRO A 158 -35.73 -5.97 1.32
N ASP A 159 -35.35 -6.86 0.42
CA ASP A 159 -35.22 -8.31 0.69
C ASP A 159 -33.89 -8.64 1.43
N ALA A 160 -32.94 -7.71 1.50
CA ALA A 160 -31.70 -7.93 2.20
C ALA A 160 -31.83 -7.63 3.69
N GLY A 161 -31.58 -8.63 4.52
CA GLY A 161 -31.60 -8.54 5.97
C GLY A 161 -30.21 -8.63 6.59
N ASN A 162 -30.13 -8.21 7.87
CA ASN A 162 -28.88 -8.29 8.65
C ASN A 162 -28.60 -9.68 9.24
N GLY A 163 -29.43 -10.68 8.94
CA GLY A 163 -29.30 -12.05 9.43
C GLY A 163 -29.62 -12.22 10.92
N ILE A 164 -30.34 -11.27 11.54
CA ILE A 164 -30.80 -11.33 12.93
C ILE A 164 -32.33 -11.30 12.92
N LEU A 165 -32.95 -12.40 13.31
CA LEU A 165 -34.40 -12.50 13.40
C LEU A 165 -34.98 -11.49 14.40
N THR A 166 -36.25 -11.17 14.27
CA THR A 166 -36.96 -10.27 15.21
C THR A 166 -36.98 -10.79 16.66
N SER A 167 -36.70 -12.10 16.86
CA SER A 167 -36.47 -12.70 18.16
C SER A 167 -35.11 -12.34 18.78
N GLY A 168 -34.21 -11.68 18.04
CA GLY A 168 -32.81 -11.40 18.44
C GLY A 168 -31.84 -12.54 18.15
N GLN A 169 -32.32 -13.69 17.66
CA GLN A 169 -31.46 -14.83 17.32
C GLN A 169 -30.87 -14.65 15.91
N PHE A 170 -29.67 -15.18 15.70
CA PHE A 170 -29.08 -15.24 14.36
C PHE A 170 -29.87 -16.20 13.44
N VAL A 171 -30.01 -15.83 12.19
CA VAL A 171 -30.37 -16.79 11.15
C VAL A 171 -29.27 -17.82 11.05
N THR A 172 -29.62 -19.11 11.23
CA THR A 172 -28.71 -20.26 11.10
C THR A 172 -29.19 -21.18 9.99
N GLY A 173 -28.24 -21.90 9.38
CA GLY A 173 -28.57 -22.83 8.27
C GLY A 173 -28.95 -22.12 6.98
N ASN A 174 -28.57 -20.85 6.80
CA ASN A 174 -28.67 -20.19 5.51
C ASN A 174 -27.83 -20.91 4.45
N ASP A 175 -28.27 -20.85 3.19
CA ASP A 175 -27.51 -21.40 2.07
C ASP A 175 -26.51 -20.36 1.56
N PRO A 176 -25.19 -20.59 1.70
CA PRO A 176 -24.18 -19.67 1.16
C PRO A 176 -24.36 -19.37 -0.33
N ASN A 177 -24.90 -20.32 -1.10
CA ASN A 177 -25.11 -20.17 -2.55
C ASN A 177 -26.21 -19.16 -2.91
N ASP A 178 -26.98 -18.66 -1.97
CA ASP A 178 -28.00 -17.63 -2.25
C ASP A 178 -27.37 -16.38 -2.85
N ALA A 179 -26.25 -15.93 -2.31
CA ALA A 179 -25.57 -14.72 -2.77
C ALA A 179 -24.08 -14.90 -3.06
N ASN A 180 -23.54 -16.13 -2.96
CA ASN A 180 -22.11 -16.36 -3.13
C ASN A 180 -21.83 -17.60 -3.98
N VAL A 181 -20.58 -17.72 -4.42
CA VAL A 181 -20.01 -18.93 -5.04
C VAL A 181 -18.71 -19.27 -4.33
N THR A 182 -18.35 -20.55 -4.35
CA THR A 182 -17.08 -20.99 -3.77
C THR A 182 -15.89 -20.40 -4.51
N SER A 183 -14.83 -20.11 -3.77
CA SER A 183 -13.57 -19.59 -4.29
C SER A 183 -12.42 -20.29 -3.56
N ASP A 184 -11.46 -20.80 -4.32
CA ASP A 184 -10.25 -21.44 -3.80
C ASP A 184 -9.00 -20.66 -4.19
N SER A 185 -7.85 -21.16 -3.81
CA SER A 185 -6.57 -20.56 -4.14
C SER A 185 -6.29 -20.55 -5.65
N THR A 186 -6.87 -21.49 -6.42
CA THR A 186 -6.74 -21.54 -7.89
C THR A 186 -7.54 -20.41 -8.54
N PHE A 187 -8.71 -20.09 -8.00
CA PHE A 187 -9.49 -18.93 -8.45
C PHE A 187 -8.72 -17.62 -8.24
N GLN A 188 -8.04 -17.47 -7.10
CA GLN A 188 -7.23 -16.29 -6.81
C GLN A 188 -5.91 -16.27 -7.59
N GLN A 189 -5.31 -17.44 -7.86
CA GLN A 189 -4.17 -17.56 -8.77
C GLN A 189 -4.52 -17.03 -10.17
N ALA A 190 -5.72 -17.35 -10.67
CA ALA A 190 -6.19 -16.86 -11.97
C ALA A 190 -6.36 -15.33 -11.97
N TRP A 191 -6.79 -14.74 -10.85
CA TRP A 191 -6.83 -13.28 -10.73
C TRP A 191 -5.42 -12.67 -10.73
N ALA A 192 -4.50 -13.23 -9.96
CA ALA A 192 -3.11 -12.80 -9.99
C ALA A 192 -2.51 -12.90 -11.41
N GLN A 193 -2.80 -13.98 -12.14
CA GLN A 193 -2.38 -14.14 -13.54
C GLN A 193 -2.99 -13.06 -14.46
N HIS A 194 -4.24 -12.67 -14.27
CA HIS A 194 -4.88 -11.55 -14.97
C HIS A 194 -4.10 -10.25 -14.72
N LEU A 195 -3.80 -9.95 -13.45
CA LEU A 195 -3.06 -8.74 -13.07
C LEU A 195 -1.64 -8.72 -13.69
N ILE A 196 -0.95 -9.85 -13.66
CA ILE A 196 0.40 -9.98 -14.28
C ILE A 196 0.32 -9.82 -15.79
N THR A 197 -0.68 -10.39 -16.45
CA THR A 197 -0.88 -10.25 -17.89
C THR A 197 -1.08 -8.81 -18.30
N ARG A 198 -1.74 -8.03 -17.45
CA ARG A 198 -2.06 -6.62 -17.72
C ARG A 198 -0.95 -5.65 -17.29
N TRP A 199 -0.32 -5.88 -16.14
CA TRP A 199 0.58 -4.94 -15.49
C TRP A 199 2.02 -5.41 -15.40
N GLY A 200 2.31 -6.64 -15.71
CA GLY A 200 3.58 -7.31 -15.46
C GLY A 200 3.66 -7.88 -14.03
N SER A 201 4.71 -8.64 -13.75
CA SER A 201 5.06 -9.05 -12.39
C SER A 201 5.56 -7.86 -11.56
N ASN A 202 5.70 -8.03 -10.24
CA ASN A 202 6.32 -7.01 -9.38
C ASN A 202 7.72 -6.59 -9.91
N ALA A 203 8.55 -7.53 -10.34
CA ALA A 203 9.87 -7.23 -10.92
C ALA A 203 9.78 -6.34 -12.19
N ASN A 204 8.66 -6.38 -12.90
CA ASN A 204 8.40 -5.59 -14.09
C ASN A 204 7.49 -4.38 -13.82
N GLY A 205 7.42 -3.96 -12.57
CA GLY A 205 6.64 -2.80 -12.15
C GLY A 205 5.13 -3.04 -12.04
N GLY A 206 4.67 -4.28 -11.96
CA GLY A 206 3.28 -4.65 -11.70
C GLY A 206 2.88 -4.46 -10.23
N LEU A 207 1.89 -5.24 -9.79
CA LEU A 207 1.44 -5.23 -8.39
C LEU A 207 2.58 -5.74 -7.49
N ARG A 208 2.89 -4.98 -6.43
CA ARG A 208 3.97 -5.34 -5.51
C ARG A 208 3.48 -6.11 -4.29
N TYR A 209 2.37 -5.69 -3.69
CA TYR A 209 1.87 -6.21 -2.42
C TYR A 209 0.57 -6.98 -2.61
N TYR A 210 0.63 -8.27 -2.30
CA TYR A 210 -0.46 -9.23 -2.37
C TYR A 210 -0.89 -9.54 -0.95
N ILE A 211 -2.06 -9.01 -0.53
CA ILE A 211 -2.58 -9.14 0.83
C ILE A 211 -3.37 -10.45 0.93
N LEU A 212 -3.09 -11.24 1.94
CA LEU A 212 -3.80 -12.48 2.23
C LEU A 212 -5.01 -12.18 3.12
N ASP A 213 -6.14 -11.87 2.48
CA ASP A 213 -7.44 -11.58 3.07
C ASP A 213 -7.48 -10.35 4.01
N ASN A 214 -8.52 -10.24 4.82
CA ASN A 214 -8.75 -9.19 5.81
C ASN A 214 -9.36 -9.79 7.07
N GLU A 215 -8.74 -9.55 8.22
CA GLU A 215 -9.22 -9.85 9.58
C GLU A 215 -9.78 -11.27 9.78
N PRO A 216 -8.99 -12.32 9.50
CA PRO A 216 -9.50 -13.69 9.45
C PRO A 216 -10.06 -14.19 10.80
N SER A 217 -9.58 -13.71 11.93
CA SER A 217 -10.08 -14.17 13.24
C SER A 217 -11.47 -13.64 13.60
N ILE A 218 -12.05 -12.73 12.80
CA ILE A 218 -13.44 -12.27 12.97
C ILE A 218 -14.37 -12.63 11.81
N TRP A 219 -13.98 -13.50 10.88
CA TRP A 219 -14.85 -13.93 9.78
C TRP A 219 -16.20 -14.48 10.25
N HIS A 220 -16.25 -15.15 11.39
CA HIS A 220 -17.49 -15.66 12.00
C HIS A 220 -18.49 -14.54 12.37
N SER A 221 -18.07 -13.32 12.41
CA SER A 221 -18.88 -12.12 12.66
C SER A 221 -19.10 -11.33 11.37
N THR A 222 -18.02 -11.01 10.64
CA THR A 222 -18.07 -10.16 9.46
C THR A 222 -18.61 -10.88 8.22
N HIS A 223 -18.40 -12.20 8.13
CA HIS A 223 -18.76 -13.07 7.02
C HIS A 223 -19.55 -14.31 7.46
N ARG A 224 -20.36 -14.18 8.53
CA ARG A 224 -21.06 -15.33 9.13
C ARG A 224 -22.04 -16.02 8.21
N ASP A 225 -22.44 -15.38 7.12
CA ASP A 225 -23.29 -15.97 6.08
C ASP A 225 -22.62 -17.14 5.36
N VAL A 226 -21.30 -17.16 5.31
CA VAL A 226 -20.49 -18.20 4.65
C VAL A 226 -19.45 -18.84 5.60
N HIS A 227 -19.12 -18.17 6.70
CA HIS A 227 -18.15 -18.63 7.69
C HIS A 227 -18.66 -18.42 9.13
N PRO A 228 -19.74 -19.13 9.53
CA PRO A 228 -20.40 -18.89 10.83
C PRO A 228 -19.62 -19.39 12.05
N THR A 229 -18.60 -20.21 11.85
CA THR A 229 -17.69 -20.70 12.91
C THR A 229 -16.38 -19.96 12.82
N GLY A 230 -15.82 -19.55 13.95
CA GLY A 230 -14.53 -18.87 13.98
C GLY A 230 -13.42 -19.73 13.38
N ALA A 231 -12.55 -19.09 12.58
CA ALA A 231 -11.42 -19.77 11.96
C ALA A 231 -10.41 -20.25 13.02
N THR A 232 -9.91 -21.48 12.87
CA THR A 232 -8.86 -22.02 13.75
C THR A 232 -7.47 -21.58 13.32
N MET A 233 -6.50 -21.73 14.21
CA MET A 233 -5.08 -21.49 13.93
C MET A 233 -4.61 -22.31 12.71
N ASP A 234 -4.95 -23.59 12.67
CA ASP A 234 -4.59 -24.49 11.56
C ASP A 234 -5.28 -24.14 10.25
N GLU A 235 -6.52 -23.66 10.30
CA GLU A 235 -7.22 -23.20 9.10
C GLU A 235 -6.48 -22.02 8.47
N ILE A 236 -6.18 -20.99 9.26
CA ILE A 236 -5.50 -19.80 8.73
C ILE A 236 -4.10 -20.13 8.23
N LYS A 237 -3.32 -20.91 8.99
CA LYS A 237 -2.02 -21.40 8.52
C LYS A 237 -2.11 -22.10 7.16
N SER A 238 -3.05 -23.04 7.04
CA SER A 238 -3.21 -23.83 5.82
C SER A 238 -3.62 -22.99 4.63
N LYS A 239 -4.56 -22.07 4.83
CA LYS A 239 -4.98 -21.11 3.81
C LYS A 239 -3.83 -20.18 3.40
N MET A 240 -3.11 -19.57 4.34
CA MET A 240 -1.98 -18.70 4.04
C MET A 240 -0.90 -19.42 3.22
N ILE A 241 -0.54 -20.64 3.60
CA ILE A 241 0.45 -21.43 2.85
C ILE A 241 -0.05 -21.74 1.43
N ASP A 242 -1.28 -22.21 1.30
CA ASP A 242 -1.86 -22.60 0.00
C ASP A 242 -1.96 -21.39 -0.94
N TYR A 243 -2.59 -20.30 -0.49
CA TYR A 243 -2.79 -19.10 -1.30
C TYR A 243 -1.45 -18.42 -1.64
N ALA A 244 -0.56 -18.24 -0.68
CA ALA A 244 0.76 -17.67 -0.94
C ALA A 244 1.56 -18.50 -1.93
N THR A 245 1.50 -19.84 -1.85
CA THR A 245 2.16 -20.73 -2.81
C THR A 245 1.61 -20.54 -4.23
N LYS A 246 0.29 -20.44 -4.38
CA LYS A 246 -0.36 -20.19 -5.66
C LYS A 246 0.01 -18.81 -6.23
N LEU A 247 -0.01 -17.76 -5.40
CA LEU A 247 0.38 -16.42 -5.82
C LEU A 247 1.85 -16.35 -6.22
N ARG A 248 2.76 -16.97 -5.44
CA ARG A 248 4.19 -17.07 -5.77
C ARG A 248 4.46 -17.84 -7.06
N SER A 249 3.63 -18.83 -7.39
CA SER A 249 3.82 -19.61 -8.62
C SER A 249 3.57 -18.79 -9.89
N VAL A 250 2.82 -17.70 -9.83
CA VAL A 250 2.57 -16.79 -10.96
C VAL A 250 3.40 -15.51 -10.89
N ASP A 251 3.74 -15.04 -9.68
CA ASP A 251 4.70 -13.94 -9.48
C ASP A 251 5.67 -14.28 -8.35
N SER A 252 6.82 -14.84 -8.70
CA SER A 252 7.86 -15.20 -7.73
C SER A 252 8.46 -14.00 -7.00
N THR A 253 8.24 -12.78 -7.51
CA THR A 253 8.75 -11.51 -6.96
C THR A 253 7.72 -10.75 -6.14
N ALA A 254 6.45 -11.17 -6.13
CA ALA A 254 5.39 -10.56 -5.33
C ALA A 254 5.78 -10.52 -3.83
N LEU A 255 5.42 -9.47 -3.14
CA LEU A 255 5.53 -9.42 -1.68
C LEU A 255 4.20 -9.84 -1.05
N ILE A 256 4.23 -10.94 -0.32
CA ILE A 256 3.07 -11.48 0.37
C ILE A 256 2.92 -10.80 1.72
N VAL A 257 1.74 -10.28 1.97
CA VAL A 257 1.37 -9.47 3.15
C VAL A 257 0.26 -10.18 3.92
N GLY A 258 0.35 -10.24 5.22
CA GLY A 258 -0.67 -10.84 6.07
C GLY A 258 -0.22 -11.05 7.52
N PRO A 259 -1.11 -11.57 8.39
CA PRO A 259 -2.50 -11.99 8.15
C PRO A 259 -3.55 -10.87 8.21
N GLU A 260 -3.17 -9.59 8.39
CA GLU A 260 -4.11 -8.46 8.49
C GLU A 260 -5.07 -8.61 9.70
N GLU A 261 -4.54 -8.98 10.87
CA GLU A 261 -5.37 -9.27 12.03
C GLU A 261 -5.98 -8.01 12.67
N TRP A 262 -7.26 -8.13 13.05
CA TRP A 262 -8.15 -7.00 13.36
C TRP A 262 -7.76 -6.19 14.61
N GLY A 263 -7.15 -6.81 15.62
CA GLY A 263 -6.86 -6.09 16.86
C GLY A 263 -6.43 -6.99 18.01
N TRP A 264 -6.40 -6.43 19.22
CA TRP A 264 -5.74 -7.03 20.39
C TRP A 264 -6.11 -8.49 20.65
N SER A 265 -7.39 -8.85 20.65
CA SER A 265 -7.80 -10.24 20.86
C SER A 265 -7.31 -11.16 19.74
N GLY A 266 -7.35 -10.71 18.47
CA GLY A 266 -6.88 -11.45 17.31
C GLY A 266 -5.37 -11.66 17.28
N TYR A 267 -4.59 -10.95 18.12
CA TYR A 267 -3.17 -11.22 18.20
C TYR A 267 -2.84 -12.47 19.02
N PHE A 268 -3.71 -12.84 19.95
CA PHE A 268 -3.47 -13.92 20.91
C PHE A 268 -4.38 -15.12 20.69
N TYR A 269 -5.56 -14.93 20.12
CA TYR A 269 -6.61 -15.93 20.01
C TYR A 269 -7.11 -16.06 18.57
N SER A 270 -7.26 -17.30 18.10
CA SER A 270 -7.92 -17.58 16.83
C SER A 270 -9.39 -17.14 16.84
N GLY A 271 -10.01 -17.05 15.66
CA GLY A 271 -11.44 -16.76 15.56
C GLY A 271 -12.30 -17.77 16.29
N TYR A 272 -11.90 -19.05 16.27
CA TYR A 272 -12.58 -20.13 17.00
C TYR A 272 -12.56 -19.87 18.52
N ASP A 273 -11.40 -19.54 19.07
CA ASP A 273 -11.27 -19.30 20.51
C ASP A 273 -11.96 -17.99 20.93
N GLN A 274 -11.96 -16.96 20.10
CA GLN A 274 -12.71 -15.73 20.37
C GLN A 274 -14.23 -16.00 20.41
N GLN A 275 -14.75 -16.75 19.46
CA GLN A 275 -16.16 -17.14 19.42
C GLN A 275 -16.50 -18.05 20.60
N TYR A 276 -15.68 -19.06 20.88
CA TYR A 276 -15.89 -19.99 21.99
C TYR A 276 -15.83 -19.27 23.34
N GLY A 277 -14.80 -18.45 23.57
CA GLY A 277 -14.62 -17.70 24.80
C GLY A 277 -15.75 -16.72 25.09
N SER A 278 -16.31 -16.08 24.06
CA SER A 278 -17.47 -15.19 24.20
C SER A 278 -18.74 -15.94 24.63
N GLN A 279 -18.87 -17.22 24.27
CA GLN A 279 -20.06 -18.06 24.56
C GLN A 279 -19.92 -18.86 25.87
N HIS A 280 -18.69 -19.28 26.24
CA HIS A 280 -18.45 -20.22 27.33
C HIS A 280 -17.50 -19.68 28.41
N GLY A 281 -16.99 -18.44 28.24
CA GLY A 281 -15.98 -17.86 29.13
C GLY A 281 -14.55 -18.15 28.68
N TRP A 282 -13.63 -17.29 29.10
CA TRP A 282 -12.23 -17.24 28.62
C TRP A 282 -11.25 -18.12 29.42
N SER A 283 -11.75 -18.94 30.36
CA SER A 283 -10.89 -19.81 31.17
C SER A 283 -10.37 -21.05 30.44
N PHE A 284 -11.04 -21.45 29.37
CA PHE A 284 -10.66 -22.60 28.52
C PHE A 284 -10.85 -22.23 27.07
N LEU A 285 -9.80 -22.32 26.28
CA LEU A 285 -9.77 -21.95 24.85
C LEU A 285 -9.30 -23.15 24.05
N PRO A 286 -10.20 -23.89 23.39
CA PRO A 286 -9.90 -25.20 22.82
C PRO A 286 -8.78 -25.21 21.79
N ASP A 287 -8.79 -24.24 20.87
CA ASP A 287 -7.82 -24.18 19.77
C ASP A 287 -6.42 -23.85 20.31
N ARG A 288 -6.31 -22.85 21.17
CA ARG A 288 -5.06 -22.51 21.86
C ARG A 288 -4.51 -23.70 22.68
N ASN A 289 -5.39 -24.39 23.39
CA ASN A 289 -4.98 -25.57 24.20
C ASN A 289 -4.48 -26.72 23.32
N ASN A 290 -5.10 -26.96 22.16
CA ASN A 290 -4.64 -27.96 21.19
C ASN A 290 -3.24 -27.60 20.62
N HIS A 291 -2.85 -26.32 20.66
CA HIS A 291 -1.54 -25.83 20.26
C HIS A 291 -0.60 -25.56 21.46
N GLY A 292 -0.78 -26.29 22.57
CA GLY A 292 0.11 -26.22 23.75
C GLY A 292 0.04 -24.88 24.51
N GLY A 293 -1.03 -24.12 24.36
CA GLY A 293 -1.21 -22.82 25.00
C GLY A 293 -0.51 -21.64 24.26
N ALA A 294 -0.05 -21.88 23.06
CA ALA A 294 0.63 -20.85 22.25
C ALA A 294 -0.32 -19.69 21.87
N ASP A 295 0.23 -18.50 21.85
CA ASP A 295 -0.48 -17.33 21.30
C ASP A 295 -0.56 -17.44 19.78
N TYR A 296 -1.69 -17.03 19.19
CA TYR A 296 -2.01 -17.26 17.79
C TYR A 296 -0.98 -16.68 16.81
N LEU A 297 -0.71 -15.37 16.85
CA LEU A 297 0.18 -14.75 15.86
C LEU A 297 1.66 -15.19 16.00
N PRO A 298 2.25 -15.31 17.21
CA PRO A 298 3.57 -15.93 17.39
C PRO A 298 3.65 -17.34 16.82
N TRP A 299 2.63 -18.17 17.06
CA TRP A 299 2.56 -19.53 16.53
C TRP A 299 2.46 -19.52 14.99
N LEU A 300 1.60 -18.66 14.42
CA LEU A 300 1.46 -18.56 12.97
C LEU A 300 2.78 -18.15 12.29
N LEU A 301 3.50 -17.19 12.86
CA LEU A 301 4.83 -16.79 12.38
C LEU A 301 5.82 -17.97 12.40
N ASP A 302 5.85 -18.73 13.49
CA ASP A 302 6.70 -19.93 13.57
C ASP A 302 6.31 -20.95 12.50
N GLN A 303 5.03 -21.22 12.29
CA GLN A 303 4.56 -22.15 11.26
C GLN A 303 4.92 -21.70 9.83
N MET A 304 4.82 -20.42 9.54
CA MET A 304 5.26 -19.86 8.25
C MET A 304 6.78 -19.98 8.09
N HIS A 305 7.54 -19.82 9.16
CA HIS A 305 8.98 -20.01 9.16
C HIS A 305 9.35 -21.50 8.96
N GLN A 306 8.69 -22.42 9.64
CA GLN A 306 8.92 -23.86 9.46
C GLN A 306 8.63 -24.30 8.03
N ASN A 307 7.55 -23.77 7.42
CA ASN A 307 7.27 -24.00 6.00
C ASN A 307 8.40 -23.48 5.10
N ASN A 308 8.92 -22.28 5.37
CA ASN A 308 10.05 -21.73 4.63
C ASN A 308 11.32 -22.59 4.76
N LEU A 309 11.61 -23.09 5.96
CA LEU A 309 12.75 -24.00 6.19
C LEU A 309 12.58 -25.33 5.43
N ALA A 310 11.37 -25.86 5.39
CA ALA A 310 11.06 -27.12 4.72
C ALA A 310 11.06 -27.04 3.20
N THR A 311 10.63 -25.92 2.64
CA THR A 311 10.42 -25.76 1.19
C THR A 311 11.49 -24.90 0.50
N GLY A 312 12.23 -24.10 1.26
CA GLY A 312 13.15 -23.07 0.74
C GLY A 312 12.44 -21.83 0.19
N VAL A 313 11.10 -21.76 0.26
CA VAL A 313 10.29 -20.67 -0.29
C VAL A 313 9.69 -19.83 0.81
N ARG A 314 10.00 -18.52 0.80
CA ARG A 314 9.39 -17.56 1.71
C ARG A 314 7.97 -17.21 1.25
N LEU A 315 6.97 -17.47 2.11
CA LEU A 315 5.55 -17.25 1.81
C LEU A 315 4.92 -16.10 2.60
N LEU A 316 5.70 -15.37 3.42
CA LEU A 316 5.27 -14.17 4.13
C LEU A 316 6.44 -13.18 4.18
N ASP A 317 6.29 -12.03 3.50
CA ASP A 317 7.33 -10.99 3.41
C ASP A 317 7.07 -9.84 4.38
N VAL A 318 5.79 -9.50 4.60
CA VAL A 318 5.36 -8.46 5.51
C VAL A 318 4.31 -9.01 6.46
N PHE A 319 4.63 -9.02 7.72
CA PHE A 319 3.69 -9.41 8.79
C PHE A 319 2.88 -8.19 9.21
N THR A 320 1.55 -8.26 9.10
CA THR A 320 0.68 -7.11 9.27
C THR A 320 -0.45 -7.36 10.25
N VAL A 321 -0.78 -6.29 10.98
CA VAL A 321 -1.92 -6.21 11.89
C VAL A 321 -2.66 -4.91 11.71
N HIS A 322 -3.91 -4.85 12.19
CA HIS A 322 -4.70 -3.64 12.37
C HIS A 322 -4.67 -3.19 13.82
N TYR A 323 -4.74 -1.90 14.08
CA TYR A 323 -4.81 -1.37 15.42
C TYR A 323 -5.73 -0.16 15.50
N TYR A 324 -6.78 -0.30 16.30
CA TYR A 324 -7.68 0.79 16.66
C TYR A 324 -7.71 0.93 18.19
N PRO A 325 -7.55 2.13 18.76
CA PRO A 325 -7.67 2.32 20.19
C PRO A 325 -9.08 2.01 20.66
N GLN A 326 -9.20 1.39 21.84
CA GLN A 326 -10.44 0.74 22.29
C GLN A 326 -11.26 1.58 23.29
N GLY A 327 -10.87 2.84 23.55
CA GLY A 327 -11.53 3.71 24.53
C GLY A 327 -12.48 4.75 23.93
N GLY A 328 -12.85 4.60 22.65
CA GLY A 328 -13.71 5.55 21.93
C GLY A 328 -12.93 6.63 21.16
N GLU A 329 -11.61 6.59 21.14
CA GLU A 329 -10.74 7.56 20.44
C GLU A 329 -11.04 7.61 18.95
N PHE A 330 -11.46 6.49 18.36
CA PHE A 330 -11.86 6.38 16.97
C PHE A 330 -13.07 7.24 16.58
N SER A 331 -13.85 7.65 17.56
CA SER A 331 -15.06 8.48 17.35
C SER A 331 -14.71 9.93 16.98
N ASN A 332 -15.75 10.70 16.65
CA ASN A 332 -15.67 12.16 16.47
C ASN A 332 -15.86 12.93 17.78
N ASP A 333 -15.82 12.27 18.95
CA ASP A 333 -15.90 12.95 20.24
C ASP A 333 -14.67 13.84 20.45
N THR A 334 -14.92 15.13 20.67
CA THR A 334 -13.91 16.16 20.93
C THR A 334 -14.05 16.77 22.33
N SER A 335 -14.70 16.07 23.26
CA SER A 335 -14.68 16.44 24.68
C SER A 335 -13.24 16.49 25.20
N SER A 336 -12.97 17.34 26.17
CA SER A 336 -11.62 17.50 26.74
C SER A 336 -11.06 16.17 27.27
N SER A 337 -11.91 15.33 27.86
CA SER A 337 -11.51 14.00 28.34
C SER A 337 -11.08 13.08 27.20
N MET A 338 -11.81 13.07 26.09
CA MET A 338 -11.48 12.27 24.92
C MET A 338 -10.23 12.79 24.19
N GLN A 339 -10.08 14.10 24.08
CA GLN A 339 -8.86 14.70 23.52
C GLN A 339 -7.62 14.31 24.33
N LEU A 340 -7.67 14.40 25.66
CA LEU A 340 -6.56 13.99 26.52
C LEU A 340 -6.28 12.48 26.43
N ARG A 341 -7.32 11.64 26.36
CA ARG A 341 -7.14 10.20 26.13
C ARG A 341 -6.47 9.95 24.79
N ARG A 342 -6.95 10.58 23.72
CA ARG A 342 -6.38 10.45 22.36
C ARG A 342 -4.90 10.85 22.32
N ASN A 343 -4.51 11.90 23.08
CA ASN A 343 -3.11 12.31 23.20
C ASN A 343 -2.22 11.25 23.88
N ARG A 344 -2.75 10.50 24.86
CA ARG A 344 -2.00 9.47 25.60
C ARG A 344 -1.98 8.13 24.89
N SER A 345 -3.09 7.73 24.25
CA SER A 345 -3.27 6.39 23.69
C SER A 345 -2.32 6.07 22.53
N THR A 346 -1.68 7.06 21.89
CA THR A 346 -0.60 6.83 20.91
C THR A 346 0.61 6.12 21.53
N ARG A 347 0.76 6.17 22.86
CA ARG A 347 1.81 5.44 23.60
C ARG A 347 1.65 3.92 23.49
N SER A 348 0.44 3.42 23.26
CA SER A 348 0.20 2.00 22.99
C SER A 348 0.99 1.49 21.78
N LEU A 349 1.40 2.36 20.85
CA LEU A 349 2.20 1.97 19.72
C LEU A 349 3.66 1.64 20.06
N TRP A 350 4.22 2.24 21.14
CA TRP A 350 5.65 2.18 21.37
C TRP A 350 6.11 2.04 22.84
N ASP A 351 5.39 2.61 23.81
CA ASP A 351 5.91 2.79 25.17
C ASP A 351 5.75 1.52 26.01
N PRO A 352 6.86 0.89 26.46
CA PRO A 352 6.80 -0.31 27.28
C PRO A 352 6.28 -0.07 28.71
N ASN A 353 6.12 1.19 29.13
CA ASN A 353 5.64 1.54 30.46
C ASN A 353 4.16 1.98 30.45
N TYR A 354 3.59 2.29 29.30
CA TYR A 354 2.19 2.69 29.19
C TYR A 354 1.28 1.46 29.26
N VAL A 355 0.36 1.51 30.22
CA VAL A 355 -0.74 0.54 30.31
C VAL A 355 -1.95 1.15 29.62
N ASP A 356 -2.53 0.43 28.67
CA ASP A 356 -3.72 0.85 27.93
C ASP A 356 -4.88 1.10 28.90
N GLU A 357 -5.55 2.23 28.75
CA GLU A 357 -6.59 2.73 29.67
C GLU A 357 -7.98 2.11 29.40
N THR A 358 -8.05 1.07 28.57
CA THR A 358 -9.29 0.41 28.14
C THR A 358 -9.42 -0.97 28.76
N TRP A 359 -10.34 -1.78 28.25
CA TRP A 359 -10.50 -3.18 28.64
C TRP A 359 -9.23 -4.03 28.39
N ILE A 360 -8.34 -3.56 27.51
CA ILE A 360 -7.06 -4.21 27.25
C ILE A 360 -6.22 -4.28 28.53
N ASN A 361 -6.12 -3.18 29.27
CA ASN A 361 -5.45 -3.10 30.57
C ASN A 361 -4.07 -3.78 30.61
N ASP A 362 -3.30 -3.67 29.52
CA ASP A 362 -1.96 -4.27 29.37
C ASP A 362 -1.02 -3.28 28.67
N ARG A 363 0.26 -3.58 28.71
CA ARG A 363 1.31 -2.87 27.97
C ARG A 363 1.30 -3.32 26.51
N VAL A 364 0.56 -2.62 25.68
CA VAL A 364 0.40 -2.96 24.25
C VAL A 364 1.75 -2.91 23.54
N LYS A 365 2.47 -1.77 23.65
CA LYS A 365 3.79 -1.54 23.01
C LYS A 365 3.90 -2.22 21.64
N LEU A 366 2.95 -1.90 20.76
CA LEU A 366 2.67 -2.69 19.56
C LEU A 366 3.89 -2.90 18.66
N ILE A 367 4.56 -1.84 18.24
CA ILE A 367 5.70 -1.95 17.31
C ILE A 367 6.87 -2.72 17.94
N PRO A 368 7.30 -2.45 19.18
CA PRO A 368 8.28 -3.30 19.86
C PRO A 368 7.84 -4.76 19.99
N ARG A 369 6.55 -5.03 20.25
CA ARG A 369 6.00 -6.39 20.34
C ARG A 369 6.13 -7.12 19.00
N LEU A 370 5.67 -6.51 17.90
CA LEU A 370 5.78 -7.10 16.55
C LEU A 370 7.24 -7.38 16.20
N LYS A 371 8.15 -6.45 16.46
CA LYS A 371 9.60 -6.67 16.24
C LYS A 371 10.14 -7.83 17.07
N GLY A 372 9.73 -7.96 18.33
CA GLY A 372 10.08 -9.07 19.19
C GLY A 372 9.59 -10.41 18.61
N TRP A 373 8.36 -10.48 18.15
CA TRP A 373 7.81 -11.69 17.52
C TRP A 373 8.58 -12.07 16.25
N ILE A 374 8.81 -11.09 15.35
CA ILE A 374 9.56 -11.35 14.12
C ILE A 374 10.98 -11.86 14.44
N SER A 375 11.70 -11.19 15.34
CA SER A 375 13.08 -11.62 15.66
C SER A 375 13.14 -13.02 16.25
N THR A 376 12.09 -13.46 16.94
CA THR A 376 12.02 -14.77 17.61
C THR A 376 11.51 -15.85 16.67
N TYR A 377 10.43 -15.60 15.93
CA TYR A 377 9.68 -16.65 15.23
C TYR A 377 9.90 -16.68 13.73
N TYR A 378 10.11 -15.53 13.07
CA TYR A 378 10.36 -15.49 11.62
C TYR A 378 11.31 -14.34 11.22
N PRO A 379 12.60 -14.46 11.54
CA PRO A 379 13.59 -13.39 11.27
C PRO A 379 13.62 -12.94 9.81
N GLY A 380 13.80 -11.63 9.61
CA GLY A 380 13.87 -11.00 8.30
C GLY A 380 12.52 -10.72 7.64
N THR A 381 11.39 -10.94 8.33
CA THR A 381 10.07 -10.48 7.88
C THR A 381 9.89 -9.00 8.25
N SER A 382 9.39 -8.18 7.33
CA SER A 382 9.01 -6.80 7.60
C SER A 382 7.73 -6.74 8.43
N ILE A 383 7.45 -5.61 9.10
CA ILE A 383 6.24 -5.41 9.91
C ILE A 383 5.40 -4.25 9.41
N GLY A 384 4.07 -4.39 9.47
CA GLY A 384 3.15 -3.33 9.07
C GLY A 384 1.94 -3.19 10.00
N ILE A 385 1.40 -1.96 10.03
CA ILE A 385 0.09 -1.64 10.60
C ILE A 385 -0.78 -1.12 9.45
N THR A 386 -1.53 -2.01 8.85
CA THR A 386 -2.20 -1.79 7.56
C THR A 386 -3.60 -1.25 7.66
N GLU A 387 -4.14 -1.18 8.88
CA GLU A 387 -5.27 -0.35 9.25
C GLU A 387 -5.06 0.27 10.63
N TYR A 388 -5.29 1.58 10.72
CA TYR A 388 -5.33 2.31 11.99
C TYR A 388 -6.10 3.62 11.82
N ASN A 389 -6.78 4.05 12.86
CA ASN A 389 -7.42 5.37 12.90
C ASN A 389 -7.69 5.76 14.35
N TRP A 390 -7.41 7.03 14.70
CA TRP A 390 -7.67 7.62 16.02
C TRP A 390 -8.83 8.62 16.03
N GLY A 391 -9.59 8.73 14.94
CA GLY A 391 -10.79 9.55 14.82
C GLY A 391 -10.57 11.06 14.85
N ALA A 392 -11.63 11.80 15.14
CA ALA A 392 -11.67 13.26 15.20
C ALA A 392 -11.06 13.96 13.97
N GLU A 393 -11.30 13.44 12.76
CA GLU A 393 -10.66 13.90 11.53
C GLU A 393 -10.87 15.38 11.24
N GLY A 394 -12.06 15.89 11.55
CA GLY A 394 -12.44 17.29 11.40
C GLY A 394 -11.93 18.22 12.49
N HIS A 395 -11.17 17.74 13.47
CA HIS A 395 -10.69 18.51 14.60
C HIS A 395 -9.16 18.51 14.71
N ILE A 396 -8.60 19.62 15.21
CA ILE A 396 -7.13 19.74 15.37
C ILE A 396 -6.52 18.66 16.28
N ASN A 397 -7.28 18.11 17.21
CA ASN A 397 -6.82 17.00 18.05
C ASN A 397 -6.59 15.73 17.23
N GLY A 398 -7.44 15.40 16.25
CA GLY A 398 -7.19 14.31 15.31
C GLY A 398 -5.93 14.56 14.48
N ALA A 399 -5.70 15.81 14.07
CA ALA A 399 -4.50 16.20 13.34
C ALA A 399 -3.21 16.03 14.17
N THR A 400 -3.20 16.51 15.42
CA THR A 400 -2.04 16.37 16.32
C THR A 400 -1.75 14.90 16.61
N THR A 401 -2.80 14.09 16.77
CA THR A 401 -2.68 12.64 16.97
C THR A 401 -2.11 11.95 15.73
N GLN A 402 -2.59 12.28 14.52
CA GLN A 402 -2.07 11.70 13.29
C GLN A 402 -0.60 12.07 13.04
N ALA A 403 -0.22 13.32 13.34
CA ALA A 403 1.17 13.76 13.26
C ALA A 403 2.07 12.98 14.24
N ASP A 404 1.58 12.77 15.47
CA ASP A 404 2.27 11.98 16.49
C ASP A 404 2.52 10.55 16.04
N ILE A 405 1.48 9.91 15.48
CA ILE A 405 1.56 8.54 14.95
C ILE A 405 2.61 8.42 13.84
N TYR A 406 2.64 9.34 12.89
CA TYR A 406 3.65 9.32 11.83
C TYR A 406 5.08 9.48 12.36
N GLY A 407 5.25 10.37 13.35
CA GLY A 407 6.53 10.52 14.04
C GLY A 407 6.96 9.25 14.78
N ILE A 408 6.02 8.59 15.47
CA ILE A 408 6.23 7.31 16.15
C ILE A 408 6.63 6.24 15.13
N PHE A 409 5.94 6.09 14.02
CA PHE A 409 6.25 5.09 12.99
C PHE A 409 7.68 5.23 12.48
N GLY A 410 8.11 6.46 12.16
CA GLY A 410 9.47 6.74 11.73
C GLY A 410 10.50 6.45 12.82
N ARG A 411 10.28 6.93 14.04
CA ARG A 411 11.17 6.73 15.18
C ARG A 411 11.31 5.25 15.55
N GLU A 412 10.21 4.53 15.61
CA GLU A 412 10.21 3.11 15.95
C GLU A 412 10.65 2.22 14.78
N GLY A 413 10.77 2.76 13.55
CA GLY A 413 11.19 2.00 12.37
C GLY A 413 10.19 0.91 12.02
N LEU A 414 8.93 1.29 11.88
CA LEU A 414 7.92 0.47 11.23
C LEU A 414 8.22 0.41 9.73
N ASP A 415 7.94 -0.72 9.06
CA ASP A 415 8.24 -0.86 7.64
C ASP A 415 7.10 -0.35 6.75
N MET A 416 5.86 -0.47 7.21
CA MET A 416 4.67 -0.15 6.42
C MET A 416 3.51 0.27 7.31
N ALA A 417 2.70 1.22 6.84
CA ALA A 417 1.41 1.52 7.44
C ALA A 417 0.41 2.00 6.37
N ALA A 418 -0.88 1.78 6.61
CA ALA A 418 -1.93 2.39 5.80
C ALA A 418 -3.07 2.88 6.70
N ARG A 419 -3.33 4.19 6.68
CA ARG A 419 -4.42 4.77 7.45
C ARG A 419 -5.78 4.39 6.87
N TRP A 420 -6.71 4.00 7.71
CA TRP A 420 -8.09 3.66 7.36
C TRP A 420 -9.06 4.79 7.71
N THR A 421 -9.73 5.48 6.79
CA THR A 421 -9.52 5.58 5.34
C THR A 421 -8.77 6.89 5.08
N THR A 422 -8.51 7.23 3.81
CA THR A 422 -7.98 8.55 3.49
C THR A 422 -8.99 9.61 3.90
N PRO A 423 -8.64 10.56 4.81
CA PRO A 423 -9.56 11.59 5.23
C PRO A 423 -9.86 12.58 4.11
N ASP A 424 -10.98 13.32 4.22
CA ASP A 424 -11.28 14.39 3.28
C ASP A 424 -10.19 15.48 3.30
N ALA A 425 -9.85 15.99 2.11
CA ALA A 425 -8.78 16.97 1.95
C ALA A 425 -8.99 18.29 2.70
N SER A 426 -10.23 18.60 3.05
CA SER A 426 -10.58 19.77 3.87
C SER A 426 -10.25 19.61 5.36
N THR A 427 -10.00 18.38 5.84
CA THR A 427 -9.83 18.11 7.25
C THR A 427 -8.43 18.48 7.77
N PRO A 428 -8.32 18.86 9.08
CA PRO A 428 -7.02 19.09 9.71
C PRO A 428 -6.16 17.81 9.73
N THR A 429 -6.75 16.64 9.87
CA THR A 429 -6.03 15.37 9.85
C THR A 429 -5.34 15.13 8.51
N TYR A 430 -6.01 15.40 7.39
CA TYR A 430 -5.39 15.34 6.07
C TYR A 430 -4.19 16.29 5.95
N LYS A 431 -4.34 17.51 6.48
CA LYS A 431 -3.26 18.51 6.47
C LYS A 431 -2.08 18.12 7.37
N ALA A 432 -2.34 17.45 8.49
CA ALA A 432 -1.28 16.87 9.32
C ALA A 432 -0.46 15.82 8.55
N MET A 433 -1.11 15.02 7.71
CA MET A 433 -0.41 14.07 6.83
C MET A 433 0.45 14.80 5.79
N LYS A 434 -0.05 15.91 5.23
CA LYS A 434 0.73 16.77 4.32
C LYS A 434 1.95 17.37 4.99
N MET A 435 1.91 17.70 6.30
CA MET A 435 3.05 18.24 7.03
C MET A 435 4.29 17.33 6.98
N TYR A 436 4.09 16.02 6.80
CA TYR A 436 5.20 15.07 6.67
C TYR A 436 5.69 14.87 5.23
N ARG A 437 4.83 15.07 4.23
CA ARG A 437 5.13 14.62 2.87
C ARG A 437 5.02 15.69 1.78
N ASN A 438 4.36 16.81 2.08
CA ASN A 438 4.10 17.88 1.11
C ASN A 438 3.70 19.19 1.83
N TYR A 439 4.50 19.63 2.80
CA TYR A 439 4.15 20.77 3.65
C TYR A 439 4.12 22.11 2.89
N ASP A 440 4.85 22.24 1.80
CA ASP A 440 4.98 23.45 0.98
C ASP A 440 4.19 23.41 -0.33
N GLY A 441 3.52 22.30 -0.63
CA GLY A 441 2.82 22.09 -1.91
C GLY A 441 3.73 21.63 -3.06
N ASN A 442 5.05 21.56 -2.85
CA ASN A 442 6.06 21.16 -3.84
C ASN A 442 6.64 19.78 -3.57
N LYS A 443 5.95 18.98 -2.73
CA LYS A 443 6.35 17.65 -2.27
C LYS A 443 7.61 17.64 -1.40
N SER A 444 7.97 18.79 -0.78
CA SER A 444 8.98 18.78 0.27
C SER A 444 8.49 17.96 1.46
N ALA A 445 9.37 17.06 1.94
CA ALA A 445 9.02 16.09 2.95
C ALA A 445 9.81 16.29 4.25
N PHE A 446 9.31 15.70 5.33
CA PHE A 446 10.07 15.42 6.54
C PHE A 446 11.27 14.53 6.19
N GLY A 447 12.35 14.60 6.96
CA GLY A 447 13.57 13.84 6.68
C GLY A 447 13.34 12.33 6.60
N ASP A 448 14.30 11.64 6.02
CA ASP A 448 14.27 10.20 5.74
C ASP A 448 15.11 9.34 6.70
N THR A 449 15.87 9.98 7.60
CA THR A 449 16.66 9.30 8.62
C THR A 449 16.34 9.87 9.99
N SER A 450 15.51 9.15 10.76
CA SER A 450 15.17 9.50 12.14
C SER A 450 16.40 9.55 13.02
N VAL A 451 16.44 10.53 13.93
CA VAL A 451 17.52 10.74 14.90
C VAL A 451 16.96 10.84 16.31
N SER A 452 17.85 10.75 17.31
CA SER A 452 17.45 10.80 18.71
C SER A 452 16.77 12.12 19.05
N THR A 453 15.53 12.04 19.59
CA THR A 453 14.74 13.19 20.04
C THR A 453 14.08 12.84 21.34
N THR A 454 14.26 13.66 22.37
CA THR A 454 13.67 13.46 23.69
C THR A 454 12.86 14.67 24.13
N VAL A 455 11.74 14.39 24.80
CA VAL A 455 10.84 15.37 25.42
C VAL A 455 10.51 14.95 26.84
N PRO A 456 10.26 15.88 27.78
CA PRO A 456 9.96 15.52 29.17
C PRO A 456 8.65 14.75 29.35
N ASN A 457 7.61 15.12 28.60
CA ASN A 457 6.29 14.52 28.68
C ASN A 457 5.63 14.45 27.29
N PRO A 458 5.59 13.27 26.65
CA PRO A 458 5.03 13.12 25.32
C PRO A 458 3.51 13.26 25.26
N ASP A 459 2.80 13.23 26.40
CA ASP A 459 1.35 13.44 26.45
C ASP A 459 0.97 14.92 26.26
N ASN A 460 1.89 15.83 26.58
CA ASN A 460 1.71 17.26 26.46
C ASN A 460 2.37 17.86 25.21
N VAL A 461 3.62 17.44 24.94
CA VAL A 461 4.37 17.82 23.75
C VAL A 461 5.15 16.60 23.29
N SER A 462 5.00 16.24 22.03
CA SER A 462 5.89 15.26 21.37
C SER A 462 6.75 15.95 20.31
N ALA A 463 7.90 15.38 20.05
CA ALA A 463 8.79 15.86 19.01
C ALA A 463 9.48 14.68 18.30
N PHE A 464 9.71 14.86 17.01
CA PHE A 464 10.40 13.91 16.17
C PHE A 464 11.35 14.67 15.25
N SER A 465 12.54 14.12 15.04
CA SER A 465 13.55 14.75 14.18
C SER A 465 14.12 13.74 13.20
N ALA A 466 14.44 14.23 12.02
CA ALA A 466 15.05 13.43 10.99
C ALA A 466 16.00 14.26 10.12
N LYS A 467 17.12 13.68 9.71
CA LYS A 467 17.94 14.21 8.62
C LYS A 467 17.24 13.96 7.30
N ARG A 468 17.34 14.92 6.39
CA ARG A 468 16.83 14.81 5.02
C ARG A 468 18.00 14.66 4.07
N SER A 469 18.10 13.50 3.41
CA SER A 469 19.25 13.17 2.57
C SER A 469 19.38 14.06 1.33
N SER A 470 18.25 14.64 0.87
CA SER A 470 18.24 15.44 -0.37
C SER A 470 18.94 16.81 -0.26
N ASP A 471 19.09 17.35 0.96
CA ASP A 471 19.66 18.69 1.18
C ASP A 471 20.42 18.82 2.53
N GLY A 472 20.62 17.70 3.23
CA GLY A 472 21.28 17.67 4.53
C GLY A 472 20.53 18.34 5.68
N ALA A 473 19.35 18.90 5.45
CA ALA A 473 18.60 19.61 6.47
C ALA A 473 18.16 18.69 7.61
N LEU A 474 18.13 19.23 8.82
CA LEU A 474 17.48 18.62 9.97
C LEU A 474 16.03 19.12 10.04
N THR A 475 15.07 18.21 9.91
CA THR A 475 13.65 18.53 10.09
C THR A 475 13.23 18.15 11.49
N VAL A 476 12.49 19.05 12.16
CA VAL A 476 12.01 18.85 13.53
C VAL A 476 10.50 19.10 13.56
N MET A 477 9.73 18.05 13.78
CA MET A 477 8.28 18.12 13.95
C MET A 477 7.97 18.21 15.43
N VAL A 478 7.38 19.31 15.89
CA VAL A 478 6.97 19.53 17.29
C VAL A 478 5.46 19.60 17.34
N ILE A 479 4.86 18.81 18.21
CA ILE A 479 3.41 18.65 18.32
C ILE A 479 3.00 19.07 19.73
N SER A 480 2.35 20.24 19.85
CA SER A 480 1.72 20.70 21.09
C SER A 480 0.35 20.05 21.24
N LYS A 481 0.16 19.33 22.33
CA LYS A 481 -1.08 18.61 22.67
C LYS A 481 -1.87 19.30 23.79
N TYR A 482 -1.38 20.40 24.35
CA TYR A 482 -2.09 21.20 25.34
C TYR A 482 -3.39 21.75 24.76
N LEU A 483 -4.48 21.61 25.49
CA LEU A 483 -5.82 22.05 25.05
C LEU A 483 -6.00 23.55 25.08
N SER A 484 -5.15 24.27 25.80
CA SER A 484 -5.21 25.73 25.95
C SER A 484 -3.82 26.32 26.22
N GLY A 485 -3.66 27.61 25.98
CA GLY A 485 -2.43 28.37 26.26
C GLY A 485 -1.31 28.10 25.22
N SER A 486 -0.28 28.93 25.32
CA SER A 486 0.94 28.76 24.51
C SER A 486 2.03 28.06 25.31
N THR A 487 2.93 27.35 24.64
CA THR A 487 4.02 26.58 25.26
C THR A 487 5.36 27.09 24.74
N PRO A 488 6.22 27.71 25.56
CA PRO A 488 7.59 27.99 25.20
C PRO A 488 8.35 26.67 25.02
N ALA A 489 9.05 26.50 23.93
CA ALA A 489 9.89 25.34 23.68
C ALA A 489 11.32 25.77 23.34
N THR A 490 12.26 25.14 23.99
CA THR A 490 13.69 25.27 23.72
C THR A 490 14.20 23.98 23.10
N ILE A 491 14.70 24.05 21.89
CA ILE A 491 15.20 22.90 21.11
C ILE A 491 16.71 22.96 21.13
N ASN A 492 17.34 21.97 21.75
CA ASN A 492 18.78 21.85 21.85
C ASN A 492 19.31 20.84 20.80
N LEU A 493 20.20 21.30 19.93
CA LEU A 493 20.75 20.52 18.82
C LEU A 493 22.17 20.07 19.21
N ALA A 494 22.38 18.76 19.23
CA ALA A 494 23.69 18.17 19.35
C ALA A 494 24.12 17.49 18.03
N ASN A 495 25.40 17.57 17.71
CA ASN A 495 26.01 16.90 16.55
C ASN A 495 25.37 17.28 15.20
N PHE A 496 24.93 18.54 15.09
CA PHE A 496 24.42 19.09 13.84
C PHE A 496 24.96 20.50 13.61
N THR A 497 25.75 20.67 12.57
CA THR A 497 26.17 21.99 12.10
C THR A 497 25.02 22.62 11.34
N ASN A 498 24.58 23.81 11.76
CA ASN A 498 23.38 24.47 11.24
C ASN A 498 23.73 25.82 10.60
N ALA A 499 22.88 26.32 9.72
CA ALA A 499 23.03 27.58 9.02
C ALA A 499 22.59 28.81 9.87
N GLY A 500 22.23 28.63 11.14
CA GLY A 500 21.76 29.71 12.02
C GLY A 500 20.34 30.19 11.76
N THR A 501 19.58 29.48 10.93
CA THR A 501 18.18 29.79 10.62
C THR A 501 17.31 28.52 10.65
N ALA A 502 16.03 28.66 10.92
CA ALA A 502 15.04 27.61 10.82
C ALA A 502 13.81 28.12 10.05
N GLN A 503 13.44 27.46 8.99
CA GLN A 503 12.13 27.70 8.35
C GLN A 503 11.04 27.11 9.23
N VAL A 504 9.90 27.82 9.34
CA VAL A 504 8.79 27.42 10.21
C VAL A 504 7.52 27.21 9.39
N TRP A 505 6.95 26.01 9.48
CA TRP A 505 5.63 25.66 8.94
C TRP A 505 4.73 25.25 10.09
N GLN A 506 3.48 25.71 10.10
CA GLN A 506 2.59 25.46 11.22
C GLN A 506 1.16 25.16 10.80
N LEU A 507 0.57 24.16 11.46
CA LEU A 507 -0.85 23.83 11.38
C LEU A 507 -1.47 24.00 12.76
N THR A 508 -2.58 24.76 12.85
CA THR A 508 -3.35 25.00 14.05
C THR A 508 -4.84 24.75 13.81
N SER A 509 -5.69 25.11 14.78
CA SER A 509 -7.15 25.05 14.60
C SER A 509 -7.70 25.93 13.45
N THR A 510 -6.90 26.84 12.91
CA THR A 510 -7.27 27.58 11.67
C THR A 510 -7.32 26.67 10.45
N ASN A 511 -6.84 25.45 10.58
CA ASN A 511 -6.89 24.42 9.55
C ASN A 511 -6.21 24.85 8.23
N THR A 512 -5.08 25.55 8.33
CA THR A 512 -4.25 25.95 7.20
C THR A 512 -2.79 25.73 7.52
N ILE A 513 -2.05 25.06 6.64
CA ILE A 513 -0.59 24.97 6.74
C ILE A 513 -0.04 26.33 6.38
N THR A 514 0.56 27.02 7.33
CA THR A 514 1.05 28.38 7.19
C THR A 514 2.57 28.40 7.27
N ARG A 515 3.21 29.04 6.28
CA ARG A 515 4.63 29.40 6.33
C ARG A 515 4.77 30.66 7.20
N LEU A 516 5.43 30.53 8.36
CA LEU A 516 5.76 31.63 9.27
C LEU A 516 7.12 32.23 8.90
N SER A 517 7.45 33.37 9.52
CA SER A 517 8.81 33.96 9.42
C SER A 517 9.86 33.00 9.94
N ASP A 518 11.03 33.02 9.33
CA ASP A 518 12.18 32.23 9.77
C ASP A 518 12.63 32.65 11.17
N ILE A 519 13.08 31.68 11.95
CA ILE A 519 13.71 31.90 13.23
C ILE A 519 15.22 31.95 13.02
N SER A 520 15.83 33.11 13.29
CA SER A 520 17.29 33.20 13.36
C SER A 520 17.77 32.83 14.77
N PHE A 521 18.84 32.06 14.86
CA PHE A 521 19.44 31.66 16.12
C PHE A 521 20.97 31.54 16.00
N SER A 522 21.67 31.56 17.12
CA SER A 522 23.10 31.36 17.18
C SER A 522 23.42 30.14 18.03
N GLY A 523 24.49 29.41 17.67
CA GLY A 523 24.86 28.17 18.35
C GLY A 523 23.91 27.02 18.08
N SER A 524 23.60 26.24 19.11
CA SER A 524 22.85 24.98 18.98
C SER A 524 21.45 25.01 19.62
N THR A 525 20.88 26.21 19.86
CA THR A 525 19.59 26.34 20.57
C THR A 525 18.59 27.15 19.76
N VAL A 526 17.45 26.55 19.46
CA VAL A 526 16.31 27.22 18.80
C VAL A 526 15.19 27.39 19.80
N ASN A 527 14.66 28.61 19.94
CA ASN A 527 13.51 28.91 20.78
C ASN A 527 12.28 29.16 19.91
N VAL A 528 11.18 28.51 20.25
CA VAL A 528 9.90 28.65 19.55
C VAL A 528 8.75 28.66 20.54
N THR A 529 7.71 29.44 20.27
CA THR A 529 6.45 29.39 21.03
C THR A 529 5.42 28.58 20.26
N LEU A 530 4.95 27.50 20.86
CA LEU A 530 3.98 26.58 20.28
C LEU A 530 2.57 27.02 20.69
N PRO A 531 1.64 27.23 19.75
CA PRO A 531 0.22 27.40 20.08
C PRO A 531 -0.37 26.15 20.74
N GLN A 532 -1.51 26.31 21.38
CA GLN A 532 -2.33 25.17 21.80
C GLN A 532 -2.65 24.29 20.60
N GLN A 533 -2.66 22.97 20.80
CA GLN A 533 -3.01 21.99 19.75
C GLN A 533 -2.47 22.40 18.37
N SER A 534 -1.17 22.31 18.21
CA SER A 534 -0.51 22.72 16.97
C SER A 534 0.54 21.69 16.53
N ILE A 535 0.80 21.69 15.24
CA ILE A 535 1.88 20.95 14.62
C ILE A 535 2.83 21.99 14.02
N THR A 536 4.06 22.02 14.48
CA THR A 536 5.09 22.96 14.03
C THR A 536 6.26 22.18 13.44
N LEU A 537 6.53 22.37 12.17
CA LEU A 537 7.69 21.82 11.48
C LEU A 537 8.75 22.91 11.37
N LEU A 538 9.92 22.63 11.91
CA LEU A 538 11.14 23.39 11.70
C LEU A 538 11.99 22.67 10.66
N VAL A 539 12.42 23.39 9.63
CA VAL A 539 13.41 22.91 8.66
C VAL A 539 14.67 23.73 8.88
N ILE A 540 15.69 23.09 9.42
CA ILE A 540 16.96 23.70 9.79
C ILE A 540 18.00 23.28 8.75
N PRO A 541 18.40 24.17 7.83
CA PRO A 541 19.44 23.86 6.87
C PRO A 541 20.76 23.49 7.55
N ALA A 542 21.51 22.57 6.97
CA ALA A 542 22.88 22.35 7.37
C ALA A 542 23.68 23.67 7.20
N GLY A 543 24.56 23.95 8.16
CA GLY A 543 25.54 25.02 8.05
C GLY A 543 26.65 24.65 7.05
N ASN A 544 27.64 25.50 6.91
CA ASN A 544 28.77 25.32 5.99
C ASN A 544 29.52 23.97 6.16
N GLY A 545 28.81 22.89 5.97
CA GLY A 545 29.26 21.54 5.77
C GLY A 545 28.69 21.09 4.44
N ASN A 546 29.39 20.22 3.75
CA ASN A 546 29.01 19.71 2.44
C ASN A 546 27.55 19.24 2.39
N GLN A 547 26.74 19.78 1.47
CA GLN A 547 25.39 19.32 1.16
C GLN A 547 25.47 18.28 0.04
N PRO A 548 24.75 17.15 0.15
CA PRO A 548 24.73 16.18 -0.93
C PRO A 548 24.17 16.79 -2.22
N PRO A 549 24.76 16.44 -3.37
CA PRO A 549 24.26 16.88 -4.66
C PRO A 549 22.85 16.33 -4.95
N VAL A 550 22.15 16.92 -5.87
CA VAL A 550 20.85 16.43 -6.38
C VAL A 550 21.10 15.69 -7.69
N ALA A 551 20.98 14.37 -7.69
CA ALA A 551 21.09 13.56 -8.91
C ALA A 551 19.86 13.72 -9.80
N ALA A 552 20.07 13.95 -11.09
CA ALA A 552 19.02 14.01 -12.10
C ALA A 552 19.39 13.22 -13.35
N ILE A 553 18.52 12.31 -13.77
CA ILE A 553 18.70 11.45 -14.95
C ILE A 553 17.81 11.91 -16.09
N ASN A 554 18.40 12.04 -17.27
CA ASN A 554 17.67 12.03 -18.54
C ASN A 554 18.13 10.80 -19.35
N ALA A 555 17.21 9.96 -19.76
CA ALA A 555 17.51 8.75 -20.57
C ALA A 555 16.59 8.72 -21.79
N THR A 556 17.15 8.45 -22.96
CA THR A 556 16.39 8.41 -24.21
C THR A 556 16.98 7.41 -25.19
N PRO A 557 16.15 6.51 -25.76
CA PRO A 557 14.75 6.20 -25.40
C PRO A 557 14.67 5.37 -24.12
N THR A 558 13.53 5.44 -23.38
CA THR A 558 13.30 4.59 -22.20
C THR A 558 12.56 3.29 -22.52
N THR A 559 12.09 3.14 -23.76
CA THR A 559 11.40 1.95 -24.22
C THR A 559 11.81 1.62 -25.66
N GLY A 560 11.91 0.34 -26.01
CA GLY A 560 12.20 -0.08 -27.37
C GLY A 560 12.44 -1.59 -27.50
N LEU A 561 12.79 -2.01 -28.73
CA LEU A 561 13.12 -3.40 -29.03
C LEU A 561 14.59 -3.69 -28.72
N ALA A 562 14.91 -4.88 -28.25
CA ALA A 562 16.28 -5.35 -28.13
C ALA A 562 16.91 -5.63 -29.53
N PRO A 563 18.19 -5.25 -29.76
CA PRO A 563 19.05 -4.47 -28.86
C PRO A 563 18.64 -2.99 -28.82
N LEU A 564 18.46 -2.45 -27.60
CA LEU A 564 18.07 -1.05 -27.40
C LEU A 564 19.26 -0.24 -26.89
N THR A 565 19.73 0.68 -27.69
CA THR A 565 20.76 1.65 -27.25
C THR A 565 20.10 2.86 -26.64
N VAL A 566 20.43 3.15 -25.38
CA VAL A 566 19.92 4.27 -24.60
C VAL A 566 21.05 5.26 -24.35
N SER A 567 20.78 6.53 -24.60
CA SER A 567 21.65 7.64 -24.23
C SER A 567 21.26 8.14 -22.83
N PHE A 568 22.20 8.23 -21.93
CA PHE A 568 22.04 8.70 -20.58
C PHE A 568 22.75 10.05 -20.39
N ASN A 569 22.09 10.96 -19.70
CA ASN A 569 22.61 12.28 -19.42
C ASN A 569 22.30 12.68 -17.97
N GLY A 570 23.33 12.95 -17.18
CA GLY A 570 23.27 13.41 -15.79
C GLY A 570 23.52 14.92 -15.63
N SER A 571 23.66 15.69 -16.72
CA SER A 571 24.07 17.11 -16.67
C SER A 571 23.11 18.03 -15.93
N ASN A 572 21.86 17.58 -15.68
CA ASN A 572 20.89 18.32 -14.88
C ASN A 572 21.05 18.09 -13.37
N SER A 573 22.00 17.25 -12.97
CA SER A 573 22.36 17.12 -11.56
C SER A 573 23.00 18.41 -11.07
N THR A 574 22.65 18.81 -9.85
CA THR A 574 23.11 20.07 -9.24
C THR A 574 23.66 19.83 -7.85
N ASP A 575 24.55 20.71 -7.44
CA ASP A 575 25.01 20.82 -6.09
C ASP A 575 24.77 22.25 -5.60
N ALA A 576 24.29 22.37 -4.35
CA ALA A 576 23.82 23.65 -3.80
C ALA A 576 24.97 24.49 -3.23
N ASP A 577 26.05 23.87 -2.80
CA ASP A 577 27.17 24.51 -2.11
C ASP A 577 28.55 24.17 -2.71
N GLY A 578 28.59 23.34 -3.76
CA GLY A 578 29.82 22.93 -4.42
C GLY A 578 29.64 22.58 -5.90
N THR A 579 30.40 21.62 -6.37
CA THR A 579 30.36 21.10 -7.73
C THR A 579 30.31 19.57 -7.72
N ILE A 580 29.70 18.98 -8.74
CA ILE A 580 29.67 17.52 -8.88
C ILE A 580 31.01 17.04 -9.41
N ALA A 581 31.76 16.33 -8.59
CA ALA A 581 33.07 15.79 -8.90
C ALA A 581 33.01 14.50 -9.74
N SER A 582 31.98 13.66 -9.57
CA SER A 582 31.89 12.42 -10.33
C SER A 582 30.46 11.97 -10.62
N TYR A 583 30.34 11.22 -11.72
CA TYR A 583 29.10 10.58 -12.19
C TYR A 583 29.39 9.09 -12.39
N ALA A 584 28.65 8.22 -11.71
CA ALA A 584 28.75 6.77 -11.83
C ALA A 584 27.38 6.18 -12.21
N TRP A 585 27.37 5.37 -13.24
CA TRP A 585 26.18 4.74 -13.78
C TRP A 585 26.20 3.24 -13.50
N ASP A 586 25.09 2.71 -13.03
CA ASP A 586 24.74 1.30 -13.01
C ASP A 586 23.52 1.13 -13.90
N PHE A 587 23.62 0.30 -14.95
CA PHE A 587 22.55 0.16 -15.93
C PHE A 587 21.51 -0.88 -15.53
N GLY A 588 21.66 -1.55 -14.37
CA GLY A 588 20.72 -2.53 -13.87
C GLY A 588 20.82 -3.91 -14.54
N ASP A 589 21.83 -4.12 -15.39
CA ASP A 589 22.17 -5.38 -16.04
C ASP A 589 23.57 -5.91 -15.66
N SER A 590 24.09 -5.45 -14.54
CA SER A 590 25.42 -5.71 -13.99
C SER A 590 26.58 -5.01 -14.77
N THR A 591 26.27 -4.06 -15.63
CA THR A 591 27.25 -3.22 -16.31
C THR A 591 27.23 -1.80 -15.76
N ASN A 592 28.36 -1.12 -15.82
CA ASN A 592 28.57 0.19 -15.24
C ASN A 592 29.31 1.11 -16.20
N ALA A 593 29.19 2.42 -16.01
CA ALA A 593 29.95 3.44 -16.71
C ALA A 593 30.22 4.65 -15.80
N THR A 594 31.01 5.61 -16.26
CA THR A 594 31.27 6.89 -15.62
C THR A 594 31.12 8.03 -16.62
N GLY A 595 30.96 9.25 -16.11
CA GLY A 595 30.89 10.48 -16.92
C GLY A 595 29.52 11.13 -16.92
N VAL A 596 29.46 12.43 -17.24
CA VAL A 596 28.23 13.24 -17.28
C VAL A 596 27.21 12.66 -18.26
N THR A 597 27.68 12.17 -19.40
CA THR A 597 26.89 11.53 -20.44
C THR A 597 27.51 10.18 -20.80
N THR A 598 26.67 9.19 -21.10
CA THR A 598 27.10 7.88 -21.54
C THR A 598 26.01 7.25 -22.43
N SER A 599 26.33 6.14 -23.07
CA SER A 599 25.34 5.32 -23.75
C SER A 599 25.51 3.86 -23.38
N HIS A 600 24.40 3.12 -23.32
CA HIS A 600 24.43 1.70 -23.04
C HIS A 600 23.45 0.96 -23.96
N THR A 601 23.80 -0.27 -24.35
CA THR A 601 22.95 -1.10 -25.21
C THR A 601 22.46 -2.33 -24.44
N TYR A 602 21.17 -2.39 -24.22
CA TYR A 602 20.49 -3.57 -23.66
C TYR A 602 20.23 -4.59 -24.75
N ASN A 603 20.95 -5.68 -24.72
CA ASN A 603 20.88 -6.72 -25.76
C ASN A 603 19.74 -7.72 -25.58
N THR A 604 19.20 -7.83 -24.38
CA THR A 604 18.09 -8.74 -24.02
C THR A 604 16.85 -7.96 -23.62
N SER A 605 15.67 -8.55 -23.84
CA SER A 605 14.43 -7.98 -23.33
C SER A 605 14.37 -8.08 -21.81
N GLY A 606 13.83 -7.07 -21.16
CA GLY A 606 13.74 -6.98 -19.71
C GLY A 606 13.34 -5.58 -19.25
N SER A 607 13.09 -5.44 -17.98
CA SER A 607 12.96 -4.14 -17.32
C SER A 607 14.21 -3.90 -16.49
N TYR A 608 14.96 -2.88 -16.85
CA TYR A 608 16.23 -2.52 -16.23
C TYR A 608 16.05 -1.23 -15.45
N THR A 609 16.51 -1.18 -14.22
CA THR A 609 16.53 0.05 -13.43
C THR A 609 17.94 0.63 -13.50
N ALA A 610 18.11 1.59 -14.39
CA ALA A 610 19.37 2.33 -14.46
C ALA A 610 19.45 3.35 -13.33
N ARG A 611 20.62 3.44 -12.69
CA ARG A 611 20.90 4.31 -11.56
C ARG A 611 22.08 5.22 -11.89
N LEU A 612 21.90 6.51 -11.67
CA LEU A 612 23.00 7.47 -11.60
C LEU A 612 23.33 7.72 -10.12
N THR A 613 24.59 7.64 -9.78
CA THR A 613 25.14 8.12 -8.52
C THR A 613 26.08 9.28 -8.82
N VAL A 614 25.83 10.42 -8.19
CA VAL A 614 26.71 11.60 -8.27
C VAL A 614 27.39 11.84 -6.94
N THR A 615 28.66 12.26 -6.98
CA THR A 615 29.43 12.62 -5.80
C THR A 615 29.92 14.06 -6.01
N ASP A 616 29.78 14.90 -4.99
CA ASP A 616 30.28 16.28 -5.02
C ASP A 616 31.81 16.35 -4.74
N ASP A 617 32.33 17.54 -4.78
CA ASP A 617 33.76 17.81 -4.57
C ASP A 617 34.21 17.63 -3.10
N ASP A 618 33.25 17.60 -2.17
CA ASP A 618 33.48 17.35 -0.73
C ASP A 618 33.16 15.90 -0.30
N GLY A 619 32.69 15.03 -1.23
CA GLY A 619 32.52 13.59 -1.05
C GLY A 619 31.15 13.12 -0.62
N ALA A 620 30.12 13.99 -0.57
CA ALA A 620 28.75 13.52 -0.36
C ALA A 620 28.15 12.94 -1.65
N VAL A 621 27.17 12.05 -1.50
CA VAL A 621 26.67 11.22 -2.59
C VAL A 621 25.15 11.29 -2.66
N SER A 622 24.62 11.36 -3.88
CA SER A 622 23.19 11.23 -4.14
C SER A 622 22.94 10.32 -5.34
N SER A 623 21.73 9.78 -5.47
CA SER A 623 21.40 8.95 -6.63
C SER A 623 19.98 9.13 -7.11
N ALA A 624 19.79 8.95 -8.42
CA ALA A 624 18.49 8.88 -9.09
C ALA A 624 18.37 7.60 -9.90
N THR A 625 17.16 7.17 -10.22
CA THR A 625 16.91 5.97 -11.02
C THR A 625 15.92 6.27 -12.15
N VAL A 626 16.05 5.49 -13.24
CA VAL A 626 15.12 5.48 -14.36
C VAL A 626 14.91 4.04 -14.82
N VAL A 627 13.68 3.70 -15.16
CA VAL A 627 13.36 2.36 -15.68
C VAL A 627 13.44 2.38 -17.20
N ILE A 628 14.18 1.40 -17.75
CA ILE A 628 14.30 1.14 -19.17
C ILE A 628 13.56 -0.15 -19.50
N SER A 629 12.55 -0.07 -20.37
CA SER A 629 11.74 -1.23 -20.77
C SER A 629 12.14 -1.70 -22.16
N VAL A 630 12.80 -2.84 -22.21
CA VAL A 630 13.27 -3.45 -23.47
C VAL A 630 12.39 -4.65 -23.81
N THR A 631 11.79 -4.61 -24.97
CA THR A 631 10.94 -5.70 -25.48
C THR A 631 11.69 -6.52 -26.49
N ALA A 632 11.40 -7.81 -26.58
CA ALA A 632 11.98 -8.62 -27.64
C ALA A 632 11.25 -8.34 -28.97
N PRO A 633 11.95 -8.39 -30.09
CA PRO A 633 11.31 -8.31 -31.38
C PRO A 633 10.39 -9.53 -31.61
N VAL A 634 9.33 -9.33 -32.37
CA VAL A 634 8.56 -10.46 -32.90
C VAL A 634 9.45 -11.35 -33.76
N PRO A 635 9.19 -12.65 -33.85
CA PRO A 635 10.03 -13.56 -34.60
C PRO A 635 10.06 -13.21 -36.10
N ALA A 636 11.11 -13.65 -36.80
CA ALA A 636 11.15 -13.58 -38.25
C ALA A 636 10.08 -14.50 -38.88
N ALA A 637 9.45 -14.04 -39.97
CA ALA A 637 8.44 -14.84 -40.66
C ALA A 637 9.05 -16.12 -41.29
N PRO A 638 8.39 -17.27 -41.16
CA PRO A 638 8.81 -18.47 -41.89
C PRO A 638 8.68 -18.27 -43.41
N SER A 639 9.44 -19.00 -44.18
CA SER A 639 9.44 -18.90 -45.64
C SER A 639 9.35 -20.27 -46.28
N SER A 640 9.24 -20.28 -47.59
CA SER A 640 9.28 -21.51 -48.45
C SER A 640 8.26 -22.56 -48.02
N LEU A 641 7.07 -22.12 -47.56
CA LEU A 641 6.01 -23.06 -47.22
C LEU A 641 5.63 -23.89 -48.47
N THR A 642 5.62 -25.17 -48.27
CA THR A 642 5.12 -26.17 -49.26
C THR A 642 3.99 -26.96 -48.66
N ALA A 643 3.06 -27.41 -49.51
CA ALA A 643 1.97 -28.29 -49.13
C ALA A 643 1.88 -29.46 -50.10
N SER A 644 1.87 -30.68 -49.60
CA SER A 644 1.80 -31.91 -50.40
C SER A 644 0.72 -32.85 -49.84
N ALA A 645 -0.22 -33.24 -50.65
CA ALA A 645 -1.23 -34.20 -50.24
C ALA A 645 -0.63 -35.62 -50.25
N THR A 646 -0.70 -36.30 -49.13
CA THR A 646 -0.18 -37.67 -48.97
C THR A 646 -1.30 -38.71 -48.92
N SER A 647 -2.54 -38.29 -48.74
CA SER A 647 -3.73 -39.16 -48.77
C SER A 647 -5.00 -38.37 -49.12
N SER A 648 -6.12 -39.07 -49.18
CA SER A 648 -7.42 -38.42 -49.33
C SER A 648 -7.87 -37.59 -48.10
N SER A 649 -7.15 -37.69 -46.98
CA SER A 649 -7.48 -37.00 -45.73
C SER A 649 -6.30 -36.30 -45.05
N GLN A 650 -5.14 -36.22 -45.73
CA GLN A 650 -3.93 -35.65 -45.16
C GLN A 650 -3.15 -34.79 -46.16
N VAL A 651 -2.71 -33.63 -45.68
CA VAL A 651 -1.73 -32.74 -46.34
C VAL A 651 -0.56 -32.53 -45.39
N ASN A 652 0.64 -32.79 -45.90
CA ASN A 652 1.88 -32.49 -45.19
C ASN A 652 2.39 -31.10 -45.61
N LEU A 653 2.78 -30.32 -44.62
CA LEU A 653 3.36 -29.00 -44.77
C LEU A 653 4.83 -29.07 -44.41
N ALA A 654 5.66 -28.29 -45.08
CA ALA A 654 7.03 -28.03 -44.69
C ALA A 654 7.37 -26.57 -44.97
N TRP A 655 8.15 -25.96 -44.12
CA TRP A 655 8.59 -24.58 -44.25
C TRP A 655 10.03 -24.38 -43.77
N THR A 656 10.62 -23.27 -44.14
CA THR A 656 11.91 -22.83 -43.59
C THR A 656 11.64 -21.98 -42.38
N ASP A 657 12.27 -22.34 -41.29
CA ASP A 657 12.34 -21.55 -40.08
C ASP A 657 13.44 -20.50 -40.24
N ASN A 658 13.07 -19.22 -40.12
CA ASN A 658 13.95 -18.07 -40.22
C ASN A 658 14.08 -17.33 -38.87
N ALA A 659 13.39 -17.81 -37.85
CA ALA A 659 13.45 -17.23 -36.54
C ALA A 659 14.47 -17.96 -35.66
N SER A 660 14.83 -17.33 -34.55
CA SER A 660 15.67 -17.90 -33.47
C SER A 660 15.16 -17.54 -32.11
N ASN A 661 13.99 -16.85 -32.05
CA ASN A 661 13.38 -16.32 -30.84
C ASN A 661 11.87 -16.60 -30.81
N GLU A 662 11.42 -17.62 -31.56
CA GLU A 662 10.01 -18.01 -31.57
C GLU A 662 9.70 -19.05 -30.47
N ASP A 663 8.50 -18.98 -29.90
CA ASP A 663 7.93 -20.02 -29.03
C ASP A 663 7.30 -21.15 -29.87
N GLY A 664 7.04 -20.89 -31.15
CA GLY A 664 6.47 -21.86 -32.06
C GLY A 664 5.88 -21.24 -33.32
N PHE A 665 5.09 -22.07 -34.03
CA PHE A 665 4.45 -21.67 -35.29
C PHE A 665 2.94 -21.91 -35.21
N LYS A 666 2.17 -20.96 -35.74
CA LYS A 666 0.72 -21.06 -35.93
C LYS A 666 0.44 -21.39 -37.41
N ILE A 667 -0.25 -22.49 -37.63
CA ILE A 667 -0.64 -22.96 -38.95
C ILE A 667 -2.09 -22.58 -39.17
N GLU A 668 -2.34 -21.85 -40.26
CA GLU A 668 -3.67 -21.43 -40.65
C GLU A 668 -4.05 -22.04 -41.99
N ARG A 669 -5.33 -22.36 -42.14
CA ARG A 669 -5.86 -23.03 -43.34
C ARG A 669 -7.17 -22.37 -43.77
N CYS A 670 -7.40 -22.32 -45.07
CA CYS A 670 -8.70 -22.07 -45.65
C CYS A 670 -8.99 -23.11 -46.78
N SER A 671 -10.27 -23.23 -47.17
CA SER A 671 -10.68 -24.14 -48.23
C SER A 671 -10.80 -23.43 -49.57
N GLY A 672 -10.11 -23.93 -50.63
CA GLY A 672 -10.03 -23.34 -51.95
C GLY A 672 -8.65 -22.83 -52.31
N THR A 673 -8.41 -22.50 -53.58
CA THR A 673 -7.10 -22.10 -54.12
C THR A 673 -6.77 -20.63 -53.82
N ASN A 674 -7.78 -19.74 -53.77
CA ASN A 674 -7.61 -18.30 -53.57
C ASN A 674 -8.50 -17.82 -52.41
N CYS A 675 -8.66 -18.65 -51.40
CA CYS A 675 -9.46 -18.31 -50.21
C CYS A 675 -8.72 -17.31 -49.31
N SER A 676 -9.48 -16.46 -48.65
CA SER A 676 -8.96 -15.43 -47.71
C SER A 676 -9.38 -15.65 -46.26
N ASN A 677 -10.37 -16.54 -46.01
CA ASN A 677 -10.92 -16.82 -44.69
C ASN A 677 -10.09 -17.87 -43.93
N PHE A 678 -8.81 -17.58 -43.69
CA PHE A 678 -7.93 -18.45 -42.94
C PHE A 678 -8.35 -18.61 -41.49
N THR A 679 -8.34 -19.85 -41.01
CA THR A 679 -8.52 -20.19 -39.60
C THR A 679 -7.31 -20.97 -39.09
N GLN A 680 -6.90 -20.74 -37.88
CA GLN A 680 -5.82 -21.47 -37.25
C GLN A 680 -6.25 -22.92 -37.02
N VAL A 681 -5.45 -23.85 -37.47
CA VAL A 681 -5.72 -25.31 -37.39
C VAL A 681 -4.75 -26.03 -36.46
N ALA A 682 -3.59 -25.43 -36.18
CA ALA A 682 -2.63 -25.98 -35.24
C ALA A 682 -1.65 -24.92 -34.72
N THR A 683 -1.03 -25.25 -33.59
CA THR A 683 0.18 -24.62 -33.09
C THR A 683 1.22 -25.73 -32.88
N VAL A 684 2.48 -25.48 -33.30
CA VAL A 684 3.61 -26.38 -33.07
C VAL A 684 4.73 -25.63 -32.33
N SER A 685 5.58 -26.36 -31.65
CA SER A 685 6.68 -25.80 -30.83
C SER A 685 7.75 -25.09 -31.66
N ALA A 686 8.65 -24.39 -30.99
CA ALA A 686 9.85 -23.78 -31.61
C ALA A 686 10.66 -24.82 -32.41
N ASN A 687 11.34 -24.34 -33.47
CA ASN A 687 12.19 -25.11 -34.34
C ASN A 687 11.47 -26.23 -35.12
N VAL A 688 10.15 -26.35 -35.06
CA VAL A 688 9.38 -27.31 -35.88
C VAL A 688 9.25 -26.75 -37.33
N ARG A 689 9.58 -27.57 -38.31
CA ARG A 689 9.62 -27.17 -39.73
C ARG A 689 8.61 -27.91 -40.59
N SER A 690 7.74 -28.70 -39.99
CA SER A 690 6.71 -29.46 -40.70
C SER A 690 5.49 -29.72 -39.86
N TYR A 691 4.37 -29.94 -40.50
CA TYR A 691 3.12 -30.30 -39.87
C TYR A 691 2.26 -31.19 -40.79
N SER A 692 1.66 -32.22 -40.24
CA SER A 692 0.72 -33.09 -40.96
C SER A 692 -0.72 -32.72 -40.57
N ASN A 693 -1.44 -32.09 -41.49
CA ASN A 693 -2.84 -31.78 -41.31
C ASN A 693 -3.71 -32.95 -41.75
N THR A 694 -4.34 -33.63 -40.82
CA THR A 694 -5.20 -34.81 -40.99
C THR A 694 -6.68 -34.50 -40.88
N GLY A 695 -7.55 -35.46 -41.12
CA GLY A 695 -9.00 -35.32 -41.02
C GLY A 695 -9.62 -34.45 -42.12
N LEU A 696 -8.97 -34.33 -43.27
CA LEU A 696 -9.40 -33.48 -44.36
C LEU A 696 -10.41 -34.22 -45.27
N SER A 697 -11.23 -33.44 -45.95
CA SER A 697 -12.16 -33.96 -46.92
C SER A 697 -11.42 -34.37 -48.21
N LYS A 698 -11.78 -35.49 -48.81
CA LYS A 698 -11.16 -35.99 -50.04
C LYS A 698 -11.42 -35.05 -51.22
N ASN A 699 -10.49 -35.04 -52.18
CA ASN A 699 -10.57 -34.26 -53.41
C ASN A 699 -10.81 -32.76 -53.20
N THR A 700 -10.41 -32.23 -52.06
CA THR A 700 -10.64 -30.85 -51.67
C THR A 700 -9.33 -30.05 -51.65
N VAL A 701 -9.35 -28.84 -52.20
CA VAL A 701 -8.20 -27.94 -52.13
C VAL A 701 -8.18 -27.23 -50.81
N TYR A 702 -7.02 -27.25 -50.14
CA TYR A 702 -6.76 -26.48 -48.95
C TYR A 702 -5.54 -25.61 -49.17
N THR A 703 -5.65 -24.35 -48.77
CA THR A 703 -4.54 -23.39 -48.81
C THR A 703 -4.09 -23.09 -47.39
N TYR A 704 -2.79 -23.07 -47.18
CA TYR A 704 -2.16 -22.90 -45.90
C TYR A 704 -1.26 -21.68 -45.89
N ARG A 705 -1.06 -21.10 -44.72
CA ARG A 705 0.00 -20.15 -44.39
C ARG A 705 0.47 -20.41 -42.96
N VAL A 706 1.70 -20.05 -42.67
CA VAL A 706 2.31 -20.25 -41.35
C VAL A 706 2.93 -18.96 -40.91
N ARG A 707 2.87 -18.69 -39.61
CA ARG A 707 3.62 -17.62 -38.98
C ARG A 707 4.25 -18.13 -37.71
N SER A 708 5.42 -17.61 -37.36
CA SER A 708 6.05 -17.80 -36.06
C SER A 708 5.41 -16.86 -35.04
N TYR A 709 5.53 -17.16 -33.77
CA TYR A 709 5.08 -16.32 -32.67
C TYR A 709 5.99 -16.48 -31.46
N ASN A 710 6.02 -15.44 -30.62
CA ASN A 710 6.53 -15.48 -29.25
C ASN A 710 5.62 -14.70 -28.36
N SER A 711 6.00 -14.54 -27.08
CA SER A 711 5.25 -13.77 -26.08
C SER A 711 5.05 -12.28 -26.44
N PHE A 712 5.85 -11.75 -27.39
CA PHE A 712 5.78 -10.35 -27.82
C PHE A 712 4.95 -10.15 -29.10
N GLY A 713 4.54 -11.21 -29.77
CA GLY A 713 3.65 -11.11 -30.90
C GLY A 713 3.87 -12.19 -31.98
N ASN A 714 3.18 -12.03 -33.11
CA ASN A 714 3.28 -12.90 -34.23
C ASN A 714 4.12 -12.25 -35.36
N SER A 715 4.86 -13.04 -36.06
CA SER A 715 5.52 -12.62 -37.32
C SER A 715 4.52 -12.28 -38.41
N GLY A 716 5.00 -11.77 -39.53
CA GLY A 716 4.32 -11.87 -40.83
C GLY A 716 4.07 -13.32 -41.20
N TYR A 717 3.23 -13.54 -42.20
CA TYR A 717 2.96 -14.88 -42.72
C TYR A 717 4.04 -15.31 -43.71
N SER A 718 4.19 -16.64 -43.86
CA SER A 718 4.88 -17.27 -44.98
C SER A 718 4.18 -16.96 -46.32
N ASN A 719 4.75 -17.38 -47.44
CA ASN A 719 3.98 -17.59 -48.65
C ASN A 719 2.81 -18.56 -48.40
N THR A 720 1.74 -18.45 -49.17
CA THR A 720 0.67 -19.45 -49.18
C THR A 720 1.07 -20.67 -50.01
N ALA A 721 0.65 -21.85 -49.57
CA ALA A 721 0.82 -23.10 -50.29
C ALA A 721 -0.49 -23.89 -50.35
N ALA A 722 -0.88 -24.38 -51.52
CA ALA A 722 -2.13 -25.11 -51.70
C ALA A 722 -1.88 -26.55 -52.12
N ALA A 723 -2.67 -27.46 -51.59
CA ALA A 723 -2.68 -28.85 -52.01
C ALA A 723 -4.10 -29.40 -52.12
N ARG A 724 -4.33 -30.27 -53.08
CA ARG A 724 -5.60 -30.99 -53.20
C ARG A 724 -5.42 -32.40 -52.65
N THR A 725 -6.21 -32.76 -51.66
CA THR A 725 -6.25 -34.12 -51.12
C THR A 725 -6.58 -35.13 -52.21
N LEU A 726 -6.07 -36.35 -52.11
CA LEU A 726 -6.25 -37.39 -53.13
C LEU A 726 -7.75 -37.80 -53.24
N ARG A 727 -8.08 -38.36 -54.38
CA ARG A 727 -9.47 -38.83 -54.64
C ARG A 727 -9.77 -40.14 -53.91
N LYS A 728 -8.77 -41.01 -53.70
CA LYS A 728 -8.74 -42.25 -52.92
C LYS A 728 -7.52 -42.28 -52.01
#